data_6d7245088d36fa064ba3ac199cf0e9e0
#
_entry.id   6d7245088d36fa064ba3ac199cf0e9e0
#
_cell.length_a   1.000
_cell.length_b   1.000
_cell.length_c   1.000
_cell.angle_alpha   90.00
_cell.angle_beta   90.00
_cell.angle_gamma   90.00
#
_symmetry.space_group_name_H-M   'P 1'
#
loop_
_entity.id
_entity.type
_entity.pdbx_description
1 polymer ?
#
loop_
_entity_poly.entity_id
_entity_poly.type
_entity_poly.pdbx_seq_one_letter_code
_entity_poly.pdbx_strand_id
1 'polypeptide(L)'
;MGDIKYITIKGAKEHNLKNIDVKIPRDKFVVVTGLSGSGKSSLAFDTIYAEGQRRYMESLSSYARQFLGQAEKPDVEKIEGLSPAISIDQKSTNKNPRSTVGTVTEIYDYFRLLYARAGIPHCPKCGKVISKQSVDQMVDDIMQLPERTKFMVLAPVIRGRKGEHVKLLEKAAKSGFVRAIIDGSMYELSEEIKLDKNKKHNIDIVVDRLVVRPDMERRLTDSVETTLRMAEGLMKIEVINTDGENEILNFSDSFSCPDCGISIDEIEPRSFSFNNPFGACPCCAGLGFKMEFDPDLMIPDTKLSINEGAIVVLGWQSCNDGKSFTNAMLRALAEEYHFSLDTPFQDYSDEIKDLLLYGKNSRPVKVHYKGQRGEGVYDITFEGLIKNVQRRYRETGGETTKAEYETFMTITPCEECKGKRLKPTALAVTIADKNIDDLTRMSIEDLTDFMDNIKLTDRQMLIGGAVLKEIRARLHFLIDVGLDYLALYRSTGTLSGGEAQRIRLATQIGSGLVGVAYILDEPSIGLHQRDNDKLIGALEHLRDLGNTLIVVEHDEDTMRAADYIIDIGPGAGENGGYVVAEGTAEEIMKNENSITGDYLSGRKKIPVPEVRRKPTGWLTVQNAYENNLKHIDVNIPLGIMVCVTGVSGSGKSSLVNEILYKKLARRLNKSRIKPGHHDHIVGYDALDKVINIDQSPIGRSPRSNPATYTGVFDMIRDLFANTKDAKARGYKKGRFSFNVSGGRCEACRGDGIIKIEMHFLPDVYVPCEVCGGKRYNRETLDVKYKGKSIFDVLDMTVEEALPFFENVPFIRRKIETLYDVGLSYVKLGQPSTTLSGGEAQRIKLATELSRRSTGRTIYILDEPTTGLHFEDVHKLVEILHRLADGGNTVVVIEHNLDVIKTADYIIDMGPEGGDRGGTVIAKGTPEEIVKVKKSYTGYYVKKMLEKDKKLR
;
A
#
# COMPACT_ATOMS: atom_id res chain seq x y z
N MET A 1 27.17 -24.61 31.16
CA MET A 1 25.73 -24.41 31.20
C MET A 1 25.16 -25.46 30.30
N GLY A 2 24.32 -26.38 30.85
CA GLY A 2 23.71 -27.43 29.99
C GLY A 2 22.85 -26.76 28.90
N ASP A 3 22.94 -27.27 27.68
CA ASP A 3 22.15 -26.83 26.54
C ASP A 3 20.66 -26.88 26.89
N ILE A 4 20.01 -25.75 27.03
CA ILE A 4 18.58 -25.64 27.25
C ILE A 4 17.90 -26.03 25.93
N LYS A 5 17.39 -27.23 25.84
CA LYS A 5 16.81 -27.81 24.62
C LYS A 5 15.38 -27.34 24.31
N TYR A 6 14.68 -26.79 25.30
CA TYR A 6 13.26 -26.44 25.20
C TYR A 6 12.96 -25.03 25.75
N ILE A 7 12.02 -24.34 25.13
CA ILE A 7 11.27 -23.25 25.75
C ILE A 7 10.15 -23.91 26.52
N THR A 8 10.14 -23.77 27.84
CA THR A 8 9.14 -24.40 28.72
C THR A 8 8.19 -23.32 29.23
N ILE A 9 6.92 -23.45 28.91
CA ILE A 9 5.85 -22.58 29.34
C ILE A 9 5.02 -23.34 30.37
N LYS A 10 4.74 -22.72 31.51
CA LYS A 10 3.89 -23.30 32.55
C LYS A 10 2.77 -22.34 32.91
N GLY A 11 1.56 -22.89 32.96
CA GLY A 11 0.39 -22.18 33.43
C GLY A 11 0.00 -20.97 32.57
N ALA A 12 0.00 -21.10 31.25
CA ALA A 12 -0.47 -20.03 30.35
C ALA A 12 -2.00 -19.90 30.40
N LYS A 13 -2.49 -18.68 30.73
CA LYS A 13 -3.92 -18.35 30.91
C LYS A 13 -4.37 -17.15 30.09
N GLU A 14 -3.55 -16.66 29.17
CA GLU A 14 -3.87 -15.49 28.40
C GLU A 14 -5.13 -15.71 27.53
N HIS A 15 -6.06 -14.78 27.58
CA HIS A 15 -7.35 -14.83 26.89
C HIS A 15 -8.15 -16.13 27.14
N ASN A 16 -8.23 -17.02 26.15
CA ASN A 16 -8.99 -18.26 26.24
C ASN A 16 -8.15 -19.49 26.62
N LEU A 17 -6.85 -19.33 26.84
CA LEU A 17 -5.97 -20.45 27.26
C LEU A 17 -6.37 -20.99 28.64
N LYS A 18 -6.41 -22.31 28.76
CA LYS A 18 -6.94 -23.01 29.94
C LYS A 18 -5.83 -23.54 30.88
N ASN A 19 -4.92 -22.63 31.32
CA ASN A 19 -3.81 -22.97 32.22
C ASN A 19 -2.94 -24.08 31.64
N ILE A 20 -2.47 -23.89 30.39
CA ILE A 20 -1.75 -24.94 29.67
C ILE A 20 -0.26 -24.91 29.94
N ASP A 21 0.34 -26.09 29.94
CA ASP A 21 1.79 -26.31 29.96
C ASP A 21 2.23 -26.78 28.58
N VAL A 22 3.29 -26.10 28.03
CA VAL A 22 3.78 -26.39 26.66
C VAL A 22 5.29 -26.46 26.66
N LYS A 23 5.87 -27.41 25.92
CA LYS A 23 7.31 -27.51 25.67
C LYS A 23 7.62 -27.36 24.20
N ILE A 24 8.29 -26.28 23.83
CA ILE A 24 8.67 -25.97 22.46
C ILE A 24 10.15 -26.27 22.26
N PRO A 25 10.53 -27.17 21.33
CA PRO A 25 11.93 -27.47 21.05
C PRO A 25 12.63 -26.22 20.45
N ARG A 26 13.85 -25.93 20.94
CA ARG A 26 14.65 -24.81 20.39
C ARG A 26 15.37 -25.23 19.12
N ASP A 27 15.72 -24.23 18.33
CA ASP A 27 16.44 -24.37 17.06
C ASP A 27 15.70 -25.31 16.09
N LYS A 28 14.37 -25.21 16.11
CA LYS A 28 13.44 -26.02 15.32
C LYS A 28 12.38 -25.16 14.68
N PHE A 29 11.81 -25.68 13.61
CA PHE A 29 10.66 -25.13 12.95
C PHE A 29 9.39 -25.72 13.58
N VAL A 30 8.69 -24.91 14.39
CA VAL A 30 7.51 -25.30 15.15
C VAL A 30 6.28 -24.62 14.58
N VAL A 31 5.26 -25.39 14.27
CA VAL A 31 3.96 -24.89 13.81
C VAL A 31 2.94 -24.95 14.94
N VAL A 32 2.24 -23.84 15.19
CA VAL A 32 1.09 -23.80 16.11
C VAL A 32 -0.17 -23.73 15.25
N THR A 33 -1.00 -24.75 15.34
CA THR A 33 -2.22 -24.91 14.51
C THR A 33 -3.47 -25.13 15.35
N GLY A 34 -4.63 -25.23 14.71
CA GLY A 34 -5.93 -25.48 15.34
C GLY A 34 -7.04 -24.57 14.76
N LEU A 35 -8.26 -24.72 15.18
CA LEU A 35 -9.42 -23.95 14.69
C LEU A 35 -9.26 -22.45 14.87
N SER A 36 -9.95 -21.67 14.04
CA SER A 36 -10.01 -20.21 14.22
C SER A 36 -10.59 -19.87 15.60
N GLY A 37 -9.91 -18.99 16.36
CA GLY A 37 -10.32 -18.65 17.74
C GLY A 37 -9.99 -19.72 18.80
N SER A 38 -9.19 -20.74 18.50
CA SER A 38 -8.80 -21.78 19.49
C SER A 38 -7.78 -21.32 20.52
N GLY A 39 -7.06 -20.20 20.30
CA GLY A 39 -6.04 -19.69 21.23
C GLY A 39 -4.60 -19.72 20.69
N LYS A 40 -4.39 -20.00 19.40
CA LYS A 40 -3.06 -20.02 18.77
C LYS A 40 -2.29 -18.72 18.93
N SER A 41 -2.93 -17.62 18.56
CA SER A 41 -2.31 -16.29 18.66
C SER A 41 -2.10 -15.88 20.11
N SER A 42 -3.00 -16.29 21.03
CA SER A 42 -2.84 -16.06 22.47
C SER A 42 -1.59 -16.76 23.02
N LEU A 43 -1.28 -17.98 22.54
CA LEU A 43 -0.04 -18.66 22.93
C LEU A 43 1.19 -18.00 22.26
N ALA A 44 1.17 -17.82 20.93
CA ALA A 44 2.35 -17.42 20.18
C ALA A 44 2.70 -15.92 20.40
N PHE A 45 1.70 -15.02 20.30
CA PHE A 45 1.92 -13.58 20.35
C PHE A 45 1.68 -13.00 21.75
N ASP A 46 0.51 -13.26 22.34
CA ASP A 46 0.13 -12.62 23.61
C ASP A 46 0.85 -13.23 24.81
N THR A 47 1.39 -14.47 24.69
CA THR A 47 2.17 -15.12 25.75
C THR A 47 3.67 -15.14 25.44
N ILE A 48 4.11 -15.82 24.37
CA ILE A 48 5.55 -16.07 24.12
C ILE A 48 6.25 -14.77 23.66
N TYR A 49 5.71 -14.12 22.63
CA TYR A 49 6.30 -12.88 22.10
C TYR A 49 6.22 -11.76 23.13
N ALA A 50 5.07 -11.57 23.78
CA ALA A 50 4.88 -10.53 24.79
C ALA A 50 5.90 -10.65 25.94
N GLU A 51 6.13 -11.86 26.43
CA GLU A 51 7.15 -12.10 27.49
C GLU A 51 8.57 -11.89 26.96
N GLY A 52 8.88 -12.32 25.74
CA GLY A 52 10.18 -12.08 25.10
C GLY A 52 10.48 -10.60 24.94
N GLN A 53 9.50 -9.83 24.45
CA GLN A 53 9.60 -8.38 24.33
C GLN A 53 9.72 -7.69 25.69
N ARG A 54 8.96 -8.10 26.69
CA ARG A 54 9.03 -7.58 28.05
C ARG A 54 10.44 -7.74 28.64
N ARG A 55 11.04 -8.95 28.54
CA ARG A 55 12.41 -9.21 29.00
C ARG A 55 13.45 -8.39 28.28
N TYR A 56 13.28 -8.22 26.96
CA TYR A 56 14.17 -7.38 26.18
C TYR A 56 14.08 -5.91 26.65
N MET A 57 12.88 -5.39 26.85
CA MET A 57 12.66 -4.02 27.34
C MET A 57 13.19 -3.82 28.77
N GLU A 58 13.10 -4.82 29.64
CA GLU A 58 13.70 -4.78 31.00
C GLU A 58 15.22 -4.71 30.99
N SER A 59 15.85 -5.25 29.95
CA SER A 59 17.31 -5.17 29.76
C SER A 59 17.81 -3.78 29.33
N LEU A 60 16.92 -2.93 28.83
CA LEU A 60 17.25 -1.58 28.39
C LEU A 60 17.45 -0.60 29.55
N SER A 61 18.14 0.53 29.30
CA SER A 61 18.31 1.58 30.29
C SER A 61 16.96 2.16 30.75
N SER A 62 16.93 2.69 31.98
CA SER A 62 15.73 3.33 32.56
C SER A 62 15.20 4.47 31.67
N TYR A 63 16.10 5.20 31.01
CA TYR A 63 15.74 6.26 30.06
C TYR A 63 15.01 5.69 28.82
N ALA A 64 15.54 4.64 28.20
CA ALA A 64 14.90 4.00 27.05
C ALA A 64 13.52 3.42 27.41
N ARG A 65 13.37 2.84 28.61
CA ARG A 65 12.08 2.31 29.09
C ARG A 65 11.00 3.38 29.27
N GLN A 66 11.36 4.61 29.64
CA GLN A 66 10.39 5.73 29.74
C GLN A 66 9.76 6.09 28.38
N PHE A 67 10.50 5.92 27.28
CA PHE A 67 9.98 6.20 25.93
C PHE A 67 9.21 5.04 25.33
N LEU A 68 9.55 3.79 25.66
CA LEU A 68 8.96 2.60 25.06
C LEU A 68 7.70 2.10 25.80
N GLY A 69 7.41 2.67 26.99
CA GLY A 69 6.32 2.22 27.84
C GLY A 69 6.66 0.93 28.61
N GLN A 70 5.81 0.56 29.56
CA GLN A 70 5.90 -0.73 30.26
C GLN A 70 5.06 -1.75 29.48
N ALA A 71 5.68 -2.85 29.05
CA ALA A 71 4.93 -3.98 28.52
C ALA A 71 4.23 -4.68 29.70
N GLU A 72 2.95 -4.95 29.54
CA GLU A 72 2.20 -5.74 30.52
C GLU A 72 2.76 -7.16 30.58
N LYS A 73 2.81 -7.72 31.79
CA LYS A 73 3.23 -9.11 31.96
C LYS A 73 2.08 -10.02 31.51
N PRO A 74 2.33 -10.95 30.58
CA PRO A 74 1.29 -11.90 30.18
C PRO A 74 0.86 -12.78 31.35
N ASP A 75 -0.38 -13.26 31.31
CA ASP A 75 -0.92 -14.17 32.33
C ASP A 75 -0.37 -15.57 32.16
N VAL A 76 0.84 -15.75 32.67
CA VAL A 76 1.60 -17.02 32.64
C VAL A 76 2.39 -17.17 33.94
N GLU A 77 2.43 -18.38 34.47
CA GLU A 77 3.17 -18.66 35.71
C GLU A 77 4.68 -18.52 35.48
N LYS A 78 5.21 -19.18 34.44
CA LYS A 78 6.65 -19.18 34.15
C LYS A 78 6.94 -19.53 32.69
N ILE A 79 7.95 -18.82 32.09
CA ILE A 79 8.56 -19.19 30.82
C ILE A 79 10.07 -19.32 31.01
N GLU A 80 10.65 -20.49 30.71
CA GLU A 80 12.08 -20.75 30.75
C GLU A 80 12.63 -21.02 29.35
N GLY A 81 13.90 -20.74 29.13
CA GLY A 81 14.60 -21.02 27.87
C GLY A 81 14.24 -20.12 26.70
N LEU A 82 13.49 -19.03 26.93
CA LEU A 82 13.09 -18.09 25.89
C LEU A 82 14.28 -17.27 25.41
N SER A 83 14.55 -17.31 24.11
CA SER A 83 15.48 -16.44 23.39
C SER A 83 14.88 -15.04 23.14
N PRO A 84 15.69 -14.03 22.76
CA PRO A 84 15.14 -12.78 22.22
C PRO A 84 14.11 -13.07 21.12
N ALA A 85 12.94 -12.45 21.20
CA ALA A 85 11.83 -12.76 20.32
C ALA A 85 11.58 -11.63 19.32
N ILE A 86 11.36 -12.00 18.06
CA ILE A 86 11.00 -11.08 16.96
C ILE A 86 9.67 -11.54 16.38
N SER A 87 8.70 -10.61 16.28
CA SER A 87 7.41 -10.88 15.68
C SER A 87 7.36 -10.38 14.24
N ILE A 88 6.79 -11.20 13.37
CA ILE A 88 6.47 -10.85 11.98
C ILE A 88 4.97 -11.07 11.78
N ASP A 89 4.20 -10.05 12.16
CA ASP A 89 2.73 -10.05 12.07
C ASP A 89 2.20 -9.52 10.74
N GLN A 90 0.92 -9.76 10.47
CA GLN A 90 0.23 -9.31 9.26
C GLN A 90 -0.34 -7.87 9.39
N LYS A 91 -0.56 -7.39 10.62
CA LYS A 91 -1.47 -6.25 10.90
C LYS A 91 -0.98 -4.86 10.50
N SER A 92 0.28 -4.64 10.17
CA SER A 92 0.81 -3.30 9.96
C SER A 92 1.28 -3.03 8.54
N THR A 93 0.36 -2.78 7.60
CA THR A 93 0.74 -2.06 6.38
C THR A 93 0.96 -0.59 6.71
N ASN A 94 2.19 -0.14 6.58
CA ASN A 94 2.52 1.28 6.77
C ASN A 94 1.85 2.10 5.67
N LYS A 95 0.86 2.92 6.03
CA LYS A 95 0.11 3.78 5.11
C LYS A 95 0.87 5.06 4.72
N ASN A 96 2.11 5.22 5.15
CA ASN A 96 2.90 6.38 4.79
C ASN A 96 3.20 6.36 3.27
N PRO A 97 2.74 7.35 2.48
CA PRO A 97 2.93 7.37 1.04
C PRO A 97 4.40 7.52 0.61
N ARG A 98 5.28 7.86 1.54
CA ARG A 98 6.73 7.95 1.32
C ARG A 98 7.46 6.63 1.53
N SER A 99 6.82 5.65 2.16
CA SER A 99 7.39 4.32 2.39
C SER A 99 7.29 3.48 1.12
N THR A 100 8.40 2.91 0.67
CA THR A 100 8.48 2.04 -0.51
C THR A 100 9.10 0.70 -0.14
N VAL A 101 8.96 -0.30 -1.00
CA VAL A 101 9.65 -1.60 -0.84
C VAL A 101 11.15 -1.36 -0.64
N GLY A 102 11.78 -0.53 -1.47
CA GLY A 102 13.20 -0.22 -1.39
C GLY A 102 13.64 0.43 -0.08
N THR A 103 12.79 1.28 0.54
CA THR A 103 13.12 1.91 1.82
C THR A 103 12.92 0.97 3.02
N VAL A 104 11.93 0.07 2.97
CA VAL A 104 11.68 -0.90 4.05
C VAL A 104 12.72 -2.02 4.06
N THR A 105 13.21 -2.41 2.88
CA THR A 105 14.28 -3.41 2.73
C THR A 105 15.68 -2.84 2.91
N GLU A 106 15.80 -1.53 3.13
CA GLU A 106 17.05 -0.78 3.20
C GLU A 106 17.88 -0.77 1.89
N ILE A 107 17.47 -1.50 0.85
CA ILE A 107 18.18 -1.56 -0.44
C ILE A 107 18.34 -0.17 -1.04
N TYR A 108 17.33 0.70 -0.88
CA TYR A 108 17.39 2.07 -1.38
C TYR A 108 18.49 2.89 -0.70
N ASP A 109 18.80 2.66 0.56
CA ASP A 109 19.86 3.35 1.28
C ASP A 109 21.24 2.92 0.77
N TYR A 110 21.40 1.63 0.45
CA TYR A 110 22.60 1.14 -0.24
C TYR A 110 22.73 1.72 -1.65
N PHE A 111 21.64 1.86 -2.41
CA PHE A 111 21.69 2.54 -3.70
C PHE A 111 22.11 4.01 -3.58
N ARG A 112 21.57 4.73 -2.61
CA ARG A 112 21.97 6.12 -2.36
C ARG A 112 23.47 6.24 -2.10
N LEU A 113 24.03 5.31 -1.32
CA LEU A 113 25.46 5.24 -1.04
C LEU A 113 26.26 4.90 -2.30
N LEU A 114 25.82 3.90 -3.07
CA LEU A 114 26.47 3.46 -4.29
C LEU A 114 26.53 4.59 -5.35
N TYR A 115 25.38 5.24 -5.59
CA TYR A 115 25.31 6.36 -6.54
C TYR A 115 26.09 7.58 -6.10
N ALA A 116 26.13 7.88 -4.80
CA ALA A 116 26.93 9.00 -4.29
C ALA A 116 28.43 8.77 -4.39
N ARG A 117 28.90 7.52 -4.36
CA ARG A 117 30.35 7.20 -4.31
C ARG A 117 30.91 6.71 -5.64
N ALA A 118 30.12 5.96 -6.40
CA ALA A 118 30.54 5.32 -7.64
C ALA A 118 29.80 5.82 -8.89
N GLY A 119 28.78 6.69 -8.72
CA GLY A 119 27.97 7.22 -9.81
C GLY A 119 28.72 8.22 -10.68
N ILE A 120 28.39 8.23 -11.97
CA ILE A 120 28.92 9.17 -12.96
C ILE A 120 27.88 10.25 -13.19
N PRO A 121 28.15 11.52 -12.84
CA PRO A 121 27.20 12.60 -13.06
C PRO A 121 27.19 13.05 -14.51
N HIS A 122 26.00 13.34 -15.01
CA HIS A 122 25.74 13.86 -16.33
C HIS A 122 24.99 15.19 -16.25
N CYS A 123 25.09 16.00 -17.26
CA CYS A 123 24.28 17.21 -17.37
C CYS A 123 22.81 16.85 -17.60
N PRO A 124 21.88 17.28 -16.74
CA PRO A 124 20.46 16.96 -16.91
C PRO A 124 19.81 17.53 -18.18
N LYS A 125 20.51 18.48 -18.87
CA LYS A 125 20.02 19.13 -20.09
C LYS A 125 20.63 18.57 -21.37
N CYS A 126 21.94 18.37 -21.43
CA CYS A 126 22.66 17.93 -22.64
C CYS A 126 23.21 16.48 -22.54
N GLY A 127 23.15 15.85 -21.37
CA GLY A 127 23.59 14.47 -21.19
C GLY A 127 25.11 14.26 -21.13
N LYS A 128 25.92 15.29 -21.30
CA LYS A 128 27.39 15.16 -21.21
C LYS A 128 27.84 14.80 -19.81
N VAL A 129 28.87 13.96 -19.70
CA VAL A 129 29.51 13.63 -18.42
C VAL A 129 30.07 14.91 -17.79
N ILE A 130 29.84 15.09 -16.51
CA ILE A 130 30.38 16.20 -15.72
C ILE A 130 31.42 15.60 -14.77
N SER A 131 32.68 16.06 -14.89
CA SER A 131 33.76 15.69 -14.00
C SER A 131 34.30 16.90 -13.24
N LYS A 132 34.67 16.66 -11.99
CA LYS A 132 35.43 17.63 -11.21
C LYS A 132 36.91 17.39 -11.50
N GLN A 133 37.60 18.44 -11.90
CA GLN A 133 39.06 18.40 -12.16
C GLN A 133 39.80 19.18 -11.07
N SER A 134 40.92 18.67 -10.60
CA SER A 134 41.83 19.44 -9.75
C SER A 134 42.62 20.45 -10.58
N VAL A 135 43.12 21.50 -9.95
CA VAL A 135 43.98 22.50 -10.60
C VAL A 135 45.16 21.82 -11.30
N ASP A 136 45.82 20.83 -10.63
CA ASP A 136 46.94 20.09 -11.20
C ASP A 136 46.50 19.33 -12.47
N GLN A 137 45.35 18.64 -12.46
CA GLN A 137 44.84 17.93 -13.65
C GLN A 137 44.55 18.89 -14.80
N MET A 138 43.97 20.09 -14.52
CA MET A 138 43.71 21.10 -15.53
C MET A 138 45.03 21.62 -16.15
N VAL A 139 46.04 21.83 -15.32
CA VAL A 139 47.38 22.25 -15.75
C VAL A 139 48.01 21.18 -16.60
N ASP A 140 47.98 19.90 -16.16
CA ASP A 140 48.50 18.75 -16.90
C ASP A 140 47.85 18.60 -18.27
N ASP A 141 46.51 18.71 -18.34
CA ASP A 141 45.75 18.63 -19.59
C ASP A 141 46.12 19.76 -20.56
N ILE A 142 46.32 21.00 -20.06
CA ILE A 142 46.74 22.14 -20.87
C ILE A 142 48.20 21.99 -21.34
N MET A 143 49.05 21.44 -20.50
CA MET A 143 50.48 21.20 -20.84
C MET A 143 50.66 20.07 -21.87
N GLN A 144 49.64 19.20 -22.09
CA GLN A 144 49.64 18.21 -23.18
C GLN A 144 49.38 18.81 -24.56
N LEU A 145 48.97 20.10 -24.65
CA LEU A 145 48.83 20.78 -25.94
C LEU A 145 50.21 20.86 -26.63
N PRO A 146 50.27 20.88 -27.97
CA PRO A 146 51.54 20.96 -28.72
C PRO A 146 52.40 22.14 -28.30
N GLU A 147 53.71 21.95 -28.23
CA GLU A 147 54.65 23.02 -27.89
C GLU A 147 54.50 24.21 -28.82
N ARG A 148 54.56 25.43 -28.28
CA ARG A 148 54.35 26.73 -28.96
C ARG A 148 52.91 27.04 -29.32
N THR A 149 51.89 26.24 -28.90
CA THR A 149 50.51 26.58 -29.03
C THR A 149 50.18 27.85 -28.23
N LYS A 150 49.53 28.82 -28.88
CA LYS A 150 49.07 30.07 -28.23
C LYS A 150 47.65 29.86 -27.72
N PHE A 151 47.37 30.24 -26.49
CA PHE A 151 46.03 30.14 -25.92
C PHE A 151 45.72 31.26 -24.95
N MET A 152 44.45 31.49 -24.71
CA MET A 152 43.92 32.44 -23.72
C MET A 152 43.24 31.67 -22.57
N VAL A 153 43.51 32.11 -21.35
CA VAL A 153 42.81 31.64 -20.14
C VAL A 153 41.64 32.61 -19.87
N LEU A 154 40.44 32.08 -19.91
CA LEU A 154 39.20 32.85 -19.86
C LEU A 154 38.34 32.49 -18.64
N ALA A 155 37.91 33.49 -17.91
CA ALA A 155 36.95 33.38 -16.81
C ALA A 155 35.51 33.65 -17.29
N PRO A 156 34.65 32.65 -17.45
CA PRO A 156 33.25 32.80 -17.90
C PRO A 156 32.36 33.32 -16.77
N VAL A 157 32.41 34.64 -16.52
CA VAL A 157 31.71 35.29 -15.38
C VAL A 157 30.22 35.50 -15.61
N ILE A 158 29.77 35.67 -16.86
CA ILE A 158 28.33 35.79 -17.23
C ILE A 158 28.03 34.80 -18.36
N ARG A 159 26.96 34.01 -18.19
CA ARG A 159 26.54 33.04 -19.17
C ARG A 159 25.04 33.13 -19.40
N GLY A 160 24.64 33.64 -20.56
CA GLY A 160 23.27 33.72 -21.01
C GLY A 160 22.34 34.53 -20.08
N ARG A 161 22.87 35.52 -19.35
CA ARG A 161 22.08 36.40 -18.45
C ARG A 161 21.77 37.73 -19.08
N LYS A 162 20.55 38.23 -18.86
CA LYS A 162 20.15 39.59 -19.27
C LYS A 162 20.76 40.61 -18.30
N GLY A 163 21.13 41.79 -18.82
CA GLY A 163 21.62 42.91 -18.00
C GLY A 163 22.74 43.64 -18.66
N GLU A 164 23.01 44.86 -18.21
CA GLU A 164 24.11 45.70 -18.69
C GLU A 164 25.49 45.31 -18.08
N HIS A 165 25.50 44.56 -16.99
CA HIS A 165 26.67 44.01 -16.28
C HIS A 165 27.81 45.03 -15.99
N VAL A 166 27.52 46.35 -15.98
CA VAL A 166 28.49 47.46 -15.82
C VAL A 166 29.37 47.27 -14.57
N LYS A 167 28.73 46.99 -13.40
CA LYS A 167 29.46 46.83 -12.13
C LYS A 167 30.50 45.68 -12.15
N LEU A 168 30.19 44.60 -12.90
CA LEU A 168 31.08 43.45 -13.01
C LEU A 168 32.27 43.79 -13.90
N LEU A 169 32.05 44.47 -15.03
CA LEU A 169 33.11 44.90 -15.94
C LEU A 169 34.02 45.91 -15.24
N GLU A 170 33.47 46.91 -14.53
CA GLU A 170 34.24 47.85 -13.72
C GLU A 170 35.07 47.15 -12.62
N LYS A 171 34.50 46.15 -11.95
CA LYS A 171 35.24 45.37 -10.94
C LYS A 171 36.38 44.61 -11.55
N ALA A 172 36.20 43.99 -12.71
CA ALA A 172 37.24 43.32 -13.45
C ALA A 172 38.36 44.27 -13.87
N ALA A 173 38.02 45.44 -14.41
CA ALA A 173 38.98 46.52 -14.77
C ALA A 173 39.79 46.98 -13.54
N LYS A 174 39.12 47.24 -12.39
CA LYS A 174 39.77 47.63 -11.14
C LYS A 174 40.69 46.56 -10.58
N SER A 175 40.43 45.30 -10.89
CA SER A 175 41.25 44.16 -10.49
C SER A 175 42.48 43.94 -11.39
N GLY A 176 42.67 44.80 -12.41
CA GLY A 176 43.84 44.78 -13.28
C GLY A 176 43.66 43.96 -14.55
N PHE A 177 42.50 43.44 -14.87
CA PHE A 177 42.25 42.78 -16.14
C PHE A 177 42.03 43.80 -17.25
N VAL A 178 42.55 43.49 -18.43
CA VAL A 178 42.59 44.43 -19.55
C VAL A 178 41.50 44.15 -20.58
N ARG A 179 41.08 42.89 -20.75
CA ARG A 179 40.21 42.48 -21.85
C ARG A 179 39.12 41.55 -21.42
N ALA A 180 37.98 41.62 -22.13
CA ALA A 180 36.89 40.67 -22.02
C ALA A 180 36.39 40.27 -23.42
N ILE A 181 35.92 39.05 -23.55
CA ILE A 181 35.19 38.55 -24.71
C ILE A 181 33.70 38.64 -24.37
N ILE A 182 32.93 39.42 -25.08
CA ILE A 182 31.50 39.62 -24.88
C ILE A 182 30.80 39.20 -26.17
N ASP A 183 29.94 38.21 -26.06
CA ASP A 183 29.18 37.63 -27.17
C ASP A 183 30.07 37.25 -28.38
N GLY A 184 31.28 36.74 -28.09
CA GLY A 184 32.27 36.31 -29.08
C GLY A 184 33.18 37.45 -29.62
N SER A 185 32.95 38.73 -29.21
CA SER A 185 33.77 39.88 -29.62
C SER A 185 34.70 40.32 -28.48
N MET A 186 35.94 40.67 -28.79
CA MET A 186 36.92 41.12 -27.80
C MET A 186 36.80 42.65 -27.58
N TYR A 187 36.72 43.01 -26.30
CA TYR A 187 36.63 44.43 -25.86
C TYR A 187 37.76 44.73 -24.87
N GLU A 188 38.23 45.99 -24.89
CA GLU A 188 39.13 46.50 -23.86
C GLU A 188 38.32 47.04 -22.68
N LEU A 189 38.59 46.58 -21.45
CA LEU A 189 37.86 46.98 -20.24
C LEU A 189 38.14 48.41 -19.83
N SER A 190 39.06 49.12 -20.52
CA SER A 190 39.33 50.54 -20.41
C SER A 190 38.30 51.41 -21.16
N GLU A 191 37.56 50.83 -22.11
CA GLU A 191 36.55 51.52 -22.91
C GLU A 191 35.14 51.43 -22.24
N GLU A 192 34.25 52.39 -22.59
CA GLU A 192 32.88 52.40 -22.13
C GLU A 192 32.09 51.33 -22.89
N ILE A 193 31.81 50.15 -22.22
CA ILE A 193 31.10 49.03 -22.82
C ILE A 193 29.59 49.16 -22.48
N LYS A 194 28.76 49.42 -23.51
CA LYS A 194 27.28 49.49 -23.36
C LYS A 194 26.62 48.21 -23.86
N LEU A 195 26.02 47.45 -22.96
CA LEU A 195 25.27 46.21 -23.27
C LEU A 195 23.77 46.45 -23.20
N ASP A 196 23.02 45.77 -24.04
CA ASP A 196 21.54 45.82 -24.02
C ASP A 196 20.97 45.05 -22.84
N LYS A 197 20.32 45.72 -21.90
CA LYS A 197 19.72 45.12 -20.70
C LYS A 197 18.67 44.04 -20.99
N ASN A 198 18.09 44.01 -22.20
CA ASN A 198 17.06 43.05 -22.57
C ASN A 198 17.59 41.84 -23.32
N LYS A 199 18.83 41.85 -23.77
CA LYS A 199 19.49 40.70 -24.40
C LYS A 199 20.25 39.86 -23.40
N LYS A 200 20.41 38.60 -23.72
CA LYS A 200 21.27 37.68 -22.96
C LYS A 200 22.71 37.84 -23.45
N HIS A 201 23.61 38.02 -22.51
CA HIS A 201 25.02 38.20 -22.80
C HIS A 201 25.84 37.04 -22.20
N ASN A 202 26.96 36.75 -22.90
CA ASN A 202 28.06 35.92 -22.39
C ASN A 202 29.29 36.78 -22.22
N ILE A 203 29.90 36.77 -21.04
CA ILE A 203 31.05 37.58 -20.74
C ILE A 203 32.17 36.68 -20.19
N ASP A 204 33.25 36.57 -20.91
CA ASP A 204 34.44 35.87 -20.52
C ASP A 204 35.58 36.89 -20.29
N ILE A 205 36.10 36.99 -19.07
CA ILE A 205 37.26 37.87 -18.77
C ILE A 205 38.52 37.14 -19.16
N VAL A 206 39.40 37.84 -19.94
CA VAL A 206 40.72 37.29 -20.31
C VAL A 206 41.66 37.48 -19.14
N VAL A 207 41.99 36.33 -18.47
CA VAL A 207 42.86 36.34 -17.30
C VAL A 207 44.31 36.34 -17.70
N ASP A 208 44.71 35.52 -18.68
CA ASP A 208 46.10 35.50 -19.21
C ASP A 208 46.12 35.05 -20.67
N ARG A 209 47.24 35.35 -21.34
CA ARG A 209 47.55 34.91 -22.71
C ARG A 209 48.91 34.25 -22.70
N LEU A 210 48.92 32.96 -22.96
CA LEU A 210 50.08 32.10 -22.75
C LEU A 210 50.47 31.36 -24.03
N VAL A 211 51.67 30.86 -24.03
CA VAL A 211 52.22 29.99 -25.09
C VAL A 211 52.82 28.76 -24.42
N VAL A 212 52.41 27.57 -24.83
CA VAL A 212 52.88 26.31 -24.25
C VAL A 212 54.41 26.20 -24.32
N ARG A 213 55.05 26.13 -23.14
CA ARG A 213 56.52 25.97 -22.95
C ARG A 213 56.74 25.14 -21.69
N PRO A 214 57.87 24.40 -21.59
CA PRO A 214 58.15 23.53 -20.45
C PRO A 214 58.26 24.24 -19.09
N ASP A 215 58.54 25.54 -19.07
CA ASP A 215 58.77 26.34 -17.86
C ASP A 215 57.58 27.20 -17.40
N MET A 216 56.40 27.03 -18.00
CA MET A 216 55.24 27.89 -17.74
C MET A 216 54.29 27.36 -16.67
N GLU A 217 54.49 26.20 -16.15
CA GLU A 217 53.59 25.46 -15.26
C GLU A 217 53.14 26.29 -14.05
N ARG A 218 54.10 26.98 -13.38
CA ARG A 218 53.80 27.82 -12.24
C ARG A 218 52.90 28.99 -12.58
N ARG A 219 53.20 29.70 -13.69
CA ARG A 219 52.36 30.82 -14.15
C ARG A 219 50.97 30.37 -14.60
N LEU A 220 50.89 29.19 -15.23
CA LEU A 220 49.64 28.59 -15.63
C LEU A 220 48.79 28.24 -14.41
N THR A 221 49.40 27.64 -13.39
CA THR A 221 48.71 27.33 -12.12
C THR A 221 48.09 28.58 -11.47
N ASP A 222 48.88 29.67 -11.35
CA ASP A 222 48.40 30.96 -10.80
C ASP A 222 47.23 31.52 -11.62
N SER A 223 47.28 31.41 -12.94
CA SER A 223 46.25 31.87 -13.85
C SER A 223 44.99 31.01 -13.76
N VAL A 224 45.14 29.68 -13.64
CA VAL A 224 44.03 28.71 -13.43
C VAL A 224 43.33 29.01 -12.11
N GLU A 225 44.05 29.11 -10.99
CA GLU A 225 43.47 29.41 -9.68
C GLU A 225 42.73 30.75 -9.67
N THR A 226 43.30 31.77 -10.29
CA THR A 226 42.65 33.10 -10.41
C THR A 226 41.36 33.01 -11.21
N THR A 227 41.38 32.27 -12.33
CA THR A 227 40.23 32.07 -13.21
C THR A 227 39.09 31.35 -12.49
N LEU A 228 39.40 30.23 -11.81
CA LEU A 228 38.43 29.43 -11.06
C LEU A 228 37.80 30.24 -9.94
N ARG A 229 38.58 31.06 -9.22
CA ARG A 229 38.06 31.95 -8.16
C ARG A 229 37.15 33.04 -8.71
N MET A 230 37.42 33.57 -9.91
CA MET A 230 36.65 34.62 -10.55
C MET A 230 35.34 34.11 -11.15
N ALA A 231 35.37 32.92 -11.74
CA ALA A 231 34.23 32.33 -12.47
C ALA A 231 33.53 31.18 -11.69
N GLU A 232 33.63 31.19 -10.36
CA GLU A 232 32.95 30.23 -9.48
C GLU A 232 33.25 28.77 -9.89
N GLY A 233 34.52 28.45 -10.10
CA GLY A 233 34.98 27.10 -10.40
C GLY A 233 34.97 26.72 -11.88
N LEU A 234 34.81 27.66 -12.78
CA LEU A 234 34.83 27.43 -14.23
C LEU A 234 35.98 28.12 -14.91
N MET A 235 36.51 27.47 -15.93
CA MET A 235 37.55 28.01 -16.76
C MET A 235 37.36 27.57 -18.22
N LYS A 236 37.70 28.48 -19.17
CA LYS A 236 37.80 28.15 -20.59
C LYS A 236 39.23 28.44 -21.06
N ILE A 237 39.75 27.56 -21.87
CA ILE A 237 40.97 27.78 -22.62
C ILE A 237 40.58 27.93 -24.09
N GLU A 238 40.91 29.08 -24.68
CA GLU A 238 40.71 29.30 -26.11
C GLU A 238 42.05 29.14 -26.80
N VAL A 239 42.20 28.04 -27.53
CA VAL A 239 43.42 27.78 -28.35
C VAL A 239 43.32 28.58 -29.64
N ILE A 240 44.35 29.41 -29.87
CA ILE A 240 44.41 30.28 -31.03
C ILE A 240 45.04 29.52 -32.20
N ASN A 241 44.22 29.15 -33.17
CA ASN A 241 44.70 28.51 -34.39
C ASN A 241 44.97 29.54 -35.46
N THR A 242 46.12 29.42 -36.16
CA THR A 242 46.53 30.31 -37.24
C THR A 242 45.78 30.06 -38.55
N ASP A 243 45.26 28.85 -38.75
CA ASP A 243 44.72 28.38 -40.03
C ASP A 243 43.27 27.80 -39.92
N GLY A 244 42.55 28.12 -38.83
CA GLY A 244 41.19 27.59 -38.61
C GLY A 244 40.42 28.32 -37.50
N GLU A 245 39.23 27.77 -37.12
CA GLU A 245 38.48 28.27 -35.98
C GLU A 245 39.23 27.96 -34.68
N ASN A 246 39.11 28.85 -33.68
CA ASN A 246 39.69 28.65 -32.36
C ASN A 246 39.01 27.48 -31.65
N GLU A 247 39.77 26.60 -31.04
CA GLU A 247 39.28 25.51 -30.25
C GLU A 247 39.08 25.98 -28.80
N ILE A 248 37.91 25.64 -28.20
CA ILE A 248 37.60 25.99 -26.83
C ILE A 248 37.57 24.72 -25.97
N LEU A 249 38.49 24.65 -24.99
CA LEU A 249 38.55 23.64 -23.98
C LEU A 249 37.89 24.18 -22.70
N ASN A 250 36.95 23.43 -22.13
CA ASN A 250 36.21 23.83 -20.93
C ASN A 250 36.64 22.98 -19.73
N PHE A 251 36.94 23.64 -18.61
CA PHE A 251 37.38 23.01 -17.37
C PHE A 251 36.50 23.44 -16.20
N SER A 252 36.38 22.59 -15.19
CA SER A 252 35.61 22.90 -13.98
C SER A 252 36.18 22.22 -12.74
N ASP A 253 36.34 22.95 -11.64
CA ASP A 253 36.67 22.44 -10.32
C ASP A 253 35.46 22.00 -9.52
N SER A 254 34.27 22.24 -10.04
CA SER A 254 32.96 21.87 -9.49
C SER A 254 32.21 20.98 -10.48
N PHE A 255 31.14 20.28 -10.00
CA PHE A 255 30.25 19.50 -10.89
C PHE A 255 29.38 20.43 -11.73
N SER A 256 29.95 21.14 -12.68
CA SER A 256 29.25 22.09 -13.56
C SER A 256 29.37 21.69 -15.01
N CYS A 257 28.27 21.79 -15.77
CA CYS A 257 28.32 21.60 -17.21
C CYS A 257 28.85 22.86 -17.89
N PRO A 258 29.99 22.74 -18.61
CA PRO A 258 30.60 23.90 -19.25
C PRO A 258 29.71 24.50 -20.36
N ASP A 259 28.90 23.69 -21.05
CA ASP A 259 28.08 24.13 -22.16
C ASP A 259 26.75 24.72 -21.69
N CYS A 260 26.10 24.09 -20.74
CA CYS A 260 24.75 24.46 -20.28
C CYS A 260 24.74 25.39 -19.07
N GLY A 261 25.87 25.54 -18.39
CA GLY A 261 26.01 26.36 -17.19
C GLY A 261 25.21 25.84 -15.98
N ILE A 262 24.80 24.58 -16.02
CA ILE A 262 24.11 23.94 -14.90
C ILE A 262 25.17 23.41 -13.95
N SER A 263 25.12 23.85 -12.70
CA SER A 263 25.91 23.30 -11.60
C SER A 263 25.10 22.24 -10.86
N ILE A 264 25.74 21.12 -10.55
CA ILE A 264 25.21 20.09 -9.66
C ILE A 264 25.86 20.31 -8.30
N ASP A 265 25.05 20.40 -7.25
CA ASP A 265 25.53 20.45 -5.88
C ASP A 265 26.37 19.21 -5.56
N GLU A 266 27.12 19.24 -4.48
CA GLU A 266 27.92 18.11 -4.04
C GLU A 266 27.08 16.82 -3.98
N ILE A 267 27.61 15.76 -4.64
CA ILE A 267 26.89 14.48 -4.77
C ILE A 267 27.09 13.69 -3.48
N GLU A 268 26.08 13.73 -2.62
CA GLU A 268 26.03 13.04 -1.34
C GLU A 268 24.84 12.05 -1.30
N PRO A 269 24.82 11.06 -0.38
CA PRO A 269 23.68 10.16 -0.26
C PRO A 269 22.33 10.87 -0.04
N ARG A 270 22.33 12.06 0.59
CA ARG A 270 21.11 12.88 0.76
C ARG A 270 20.55 13.43 -0.55
N SER A 271 21.39 13.61 -1.57
CA SER A 271 20.99 14.10 -2.90
C SER A 271 20.10 13.09 -3.65
N PHE A 272 20.15 11.81 -3.26
CA PHE A 272 19.29 10.74 -3.80
C PHE A 272 18.11 10.39 -2.89
N SER A 273 17.88 11.14 -1.81
CA SER A 273 16.76 10.89 -0.91
C SER A 273 15.54 11.70 -1.32
N PHE A 274 14.44 11.02 -1.66
CA PHE A 274 13.16 11.68 -1.90
C PHE A 274 12.46 12.12 -0.61
N ASN A 275 12.94 11.72 0.57
CA ASN A 275 12.48 12.19 1.87
C ASN A 275 13.24 13.42 2.37
N ASN A 276 14.27 13.86 1.65
CA ASN A 276 15.08 15.00 1.99
C ASN A 276 14.93 16.12 0.95
N PRO A 277 14.74 17.39 1.33
CA PRO A 277 14.59 18.51 0.40
C PRO A 277 15.74 18.68 -0.60
N PHE A 278 16.95 18.19 -0.28
CA PHE A 278 18.09 18.23 -1.19
C PHE A 278 17.88 17.37 -2.44
N GLY A 279 17.30 16.18 -2.30
CA GLY A 279 17.07 15.26 -3.40
C GLY A 279 15.65 15.23 -3.93
N ALA A 280 14.66 15.59 -3.11
CA ALA A 280 13.25 15.52 -3.45
C ALA A 280 12.85 16.50 -4.57
N CYS A 281 11.98 16.06 -5.47
CA CYS A 281 11.30 16.94 -6.42
C CYS A 281 10.58 18.07 -5.67
N PRO A 282 10.85 19.36 -5.98
CA PRO A 282 10.25 20.48 -5.25
C PRO A 282 8.74 20.56 -5.43
N CYS A 283 8.21 20.16 -6.59
CA CYS A 283 6.80 20.23 -6.92
C CYS A 283 5.92 19.29 -6.07
N CYS A 284 6.35 18.02 -5.89
CA CYS A 284 5.61 17.02 -5.11
C CYS A 284 6.25 16.71 -3.75
N ALA A 285 7.29 17.44 -3.35
CA ALA A 285 8.04 17.19 -2.12
C ALA A 285 8.45 15.71 -1.93
N GLY A 286 8.82 15.04 -3.03
CA GLY A 286 9.28 13.66 -3.04
C GLY A 286 8.18 12.59 -3.03
N LEU A 287 6.91 12.96 -3.12
CA LEU A 287 5.79 12.00 -3.18
C LEU A 287 5.70 11.28 -4.55
N GLY A 288 6.10 11.96 -5.63
CA GLY A 288 6.00 11.44 -7.00
C GLY A 288 4.61 11.63 -7.62
N PHE A 289 3.63 11.99 -6.84
CA PHE A 289 2.24 12.18 -7.29
C PHE A 289 1.59 13.37 -6.57
N LYS A 290 0.45 13.78 -7.10
CA LYS A 290 -0.46 14.76 -6.48
C LYS A 290 -1.83 14.13 -6.33
N MET A 291 -2.56 14.54 -5.31
CA MET A 291 -3.99 14.24 -5.17
C MET A 291 -4.77 15.42 -5.73
N GLU A 292 -5.54 15.20 -6.78
CA GLU A 292 -6.29 16.24 -7.47
C GLU A 292 -7.77 15.84 -7.57
N PHE A 293 -8.66 16.83 -7.51
CA PHE A 293 -10.08 16.59 -7.71
C PHE A 293 -10.34 16.16 -9.15
N ASP A 294 -10.98 15.02 -9.32
CA ASP A 294 -11.29 14.42 -10.62
C ASP A 294 -12.69 14.84 -11.08
N PRO A 295 -12.81 15.56 -12.22
CA PRO A 295 -14.12 15.92 -12.77
C PRO A 295 -15.05 14.74 -12.99
N ASP A 296 -14.53 13.57 -13.40
CA ASP A 296 -15.32 12.36 -13.64
C ASP A 296 -15.94 11.78 -12.36
N LEU A 297 -15.29 11.99 -11.22
CA LEU A 297 -15.82 11.60 -9.92
C LEU A 297 -16.83 12.63 -9.38
N MET A 298 -16.63 13.90 -9.69
CA MET A 298 -17.52 14.99 -9.29
C MET A 298 -18.79 15.03 -10.13
N ILE A 299 -18.71 14.57 -11.40
CA ILE A 299 -19.81 14.51 -12.38
C ILE A 299 -19.82 13.10 -13.00
N PRO A 300 -20.28 12.08 -12.25
CA PRO A 300 -20.14 10.68 -12.65
C PRO A 300 -21.05 10.27 -13.81
N ASP A 301 -22.17 10.98 -14.02
CA ASP A 301 -23.08 10.76 -15.16
C ASP A 301 -23.25 12.04 -15.96
N THR A 302 -22.49 12.12 -17.05
CA THR A 302 -22.49 13.29 -17.94
C THR A 302 -23.75 13.40 -18.80
N LYS A 303 -24.63 12.37 -18.80
CA LYS A 303 -25.93 12.39 -19.48
C LYS A 303 -26.98 13.20 -18.72
N LEU A 304 -26.75 13.40 -17.44
CA LEU A 304 -27.61 14.24 -16.61
C LEU A 304 -27.25 15.72 -16.82
N SER A 305 -28.29 16.56 -16.71
CA SER A 305 -28.13 18.00 -16.62
C SER A 305 -27.83 18.44 -15.16
N ILE A 306 -27.40 19.67 -14.97
CA ILE A 306 -27.16 20.24 -13.65
C ILE A 306 -28.44 20.22 -12.79
N ASN A 307 -29.59 20.53 -13.38
CA ASN A 307 -30.88 20.47 -12.70
C ASN A 307 -31.33 19.04 -12.35
N GLU A 308 -30.89 18.06 -13.10
CA GLU A 308 -31.10 16.63 -12.80
C GLU A 308 -30.10 16.07 -11.78
N GLY A 309 -29.12 16.88 -11.36
CA GLY A 309 -28.16 16.52 -10.32
C GLY A 309 -26.87 15.89 -10.85
N ALA A 310 -26.37 16.30 -12.00
CA ALA A 310 -25.10 15.83 -12.55
C ALA A 310 -23.92 16.04 -11.57
N ILE A 311 -23.92 17.16 -10.81
CA ILE A 311 -22.88 17.48 -9.85
C ILE A 311 -23.19 16.85 -8.49
N VAL A 312 -22.34 15.95 -8.03
CA VAL A 312 -22.60 15.14 -6.82
C VAL A 312 -21.66 15.44 -5.65
N VAL A 313 -20.69 16.33 -5.85
CA VAL A 313 -19.67 16.64 -4.82
C VAL A 313 -20.27 17.40 -3.64
N LEU A 314 -19.74 17.15 -2.45
CA LEU A 314 -20.19 17.75 -1.20
C LEU A 314 -20.21 19.29 -1.27
N GLY A 315 -21.34 19.88 -0.85
CA GLY A 315 -21.57 21.32 -0.88
C GLY A 315 -22.12 21.85 -2.21
N TRP A 316 -22.25 20.98 -3.22
CA TRP A 316 -22.86 21.29 -4.52
C TRP A 316 -24.10 20.45 -4.83
N GLN A 317 -24.48 19.54 -3.92
CA GLN A 317 -25.64 18.66 -4.07
C GLN A 317 -26.97 19.43 -4.20
N SER A 318 -27.00 20.68 -3.72
CA SER A 318 -28.18 21.56 -3.83
C SER A 318 -28.25 22.36 -5.12
N CYS A 319 -27.34 22.11 -6.08
CA CYS A 319 -27.36 22.83 -7.37
C CYS A 319 -28.64 22.58 -8.19
N ASN A 320 -29.32 21.46 -7.96
CA ASN A 320 -30.63 21.13 -8.54
C ASN A 320 -31.82 21.69 -7.78
N ASP A 321 -31.62 22.28 -6.58
CA ASP A 321 -32.70 22.94 -5.83
C ASP A 321 -32.80 24.42 -6.23
N GLY A 322 -33.87 24.77 -6.94
CA GLY A 322 -34.12 26.15 -7.41
C GLY A 322 -34.17 27.23 -6.34
N LYS A 323 -34.23 26.85 -5.06
CA LYS A 323 -34.20 27.76 -3.90
C LYS A 323 -32.82 27.91 -3.29
N SER A 324 -31.82 27.15 -3.74
CA SER A 324 -30.46 27.21 -3.21
C SER A 324 -29.67 28.38 -3.80
N PHE A 325 -28.74 28.91 -3.00
CA PHE A 325 -27.80 29.93 -3.47
C PHE A 325 -26.93 29.43 -4.61
N THR A 326 -26.51 28.16 -4.57
CA THR A 326 -25.70 27.51 -5.61
C THR A 326 -26.45 27.47 -6.94
N ASN A 327 -27.75 27.15 -6.95
CA ASN A 327 -28.56 27.19 -8.15
C ASN A 327 -28.75 28.62 -8.67
N ALA A 328 -29.01 29.60 -7.78
CA ALA A 328 -29.12 31.00 -8.18
C ALA A 328 -27.82 31.52 -8.83
N MET A 329 -26.66 31.14 -8.32
CA MET A 329 -25.37 31.48 -8.91
C MET A 329 -25.18 30.82 -10.29
N LEU A 330 -25.53 29.55 -10.44
CA LEU A 330 -25.42 28.85 -11.72
C LEU A 330 -26.41 29.40 -12.78
N ARG A 331 -27.61 29.84 -12.36
CA ARG A 331 -28.55 30.54 -13.26
C ARG A 331 -27.97 31.86 -13.74
N ALA A 332 -27.41 32.67 -12.87
CA ALA A 332 -26.78 33.94 -13.27
C ALA A 332 -25.62 33.70 -14.25
N LEU A 333 -24.84 32.64 -14.07
CA LEU A 333 -23.83 32.23 -15.04
C LEU A 333 -24.44 31.74 -16.36
N ALA A 334 -25.53 30.97 -16.30
CA ALA A 334 -26.22 30.48 -17.47
C ALA A 334 -26.81 31.62 -18.33
N GLU A 335 -27.32 32.67 -17.70
CA GLU A 335 -27.80 33.88 -18.34
C GLU A 335 -26.67 34.68 -19.02
N GLU A 336 -25.56 34.91 -18.30
CA GLU A 336 -24.42 35.68 -18.80
C GLU A 336 -23.69 34.99 -19.96
N TYR A 337 -23.54 33.66 -19.88
CA TYR A 337 -22.80 32.87 -20.88
C TYR A 337 -23.68 32.11 -21.88
N HIS A 338 -25.00 32.36 -21.85
CA HIS A 338 -25.99 31.84 -22.78
C HIS A 338 -26.03 30.31 -22.91
N PHE A 339 -26.06 29.61 -21.77
CA PHE A 339 -26.27 28.15 -21.72
C PHE A 339 -27.46 27.80 -20.83
N SER A 340 -27.97 26.57 -20.92
CA SER A 340 -29.11 26.10 -20.09
C SER A 340 -28.65 25.07 -19.06
N LEU A 341 -29.15 25.17 -17.83
CA LEU A 341 -28.90 24.19 -16.76
C LEU A 341 -29.61 22.85 -16.98
N ASP A 342 -30.51 22.77 -17.96
CA ASP A 342 -31.25 21.57 -18.34
C ASP A 342 -30.55 20.79 -19.47
N THR A 343 -29.45 21.31 -20.02
CA THR A 343 -28.64 20.64 -21.01
C THR A 343 -27.78 19.54 -20.33
N PRO A 344 -27.72 18.30 -20.85
CA PRO A 344 -26.83 17.27 -20.38
C PRO A 344 -25.38 17.75 -20.34
N PHE A 345 -24.65 17.42 -19.31
CA PHE A 345 -23.29 17.95 -19.12
C PHE A 345 -22.35 17.61 -20.26
N GLN A 346 -22.52 16.46 -20.87
CA GLN A 346 -21.72 16.04 -22.04
C GLN A 346 -21.90 16.95 -23.27
N ASP A 347 -23.09 17.57 -23.43
CA ASP A 347 -23.49 18.35 -24.60
C ASP A 347 -23.08 19.83 -24.48
N TYR A 348 -22.50 20.26 -23.34
CA TYR A 348 -21.90 21.59 -23.25
C TYR A 348 -20.67 21.71 -24.14
N SER A 349 -20.43 22.92 -24.65
CA SER A 349 -19.16 23.24 -25.32
C SER A 349 -17.99 23.17 -24.36
N ASP A 350 -16.78 22.96 -24.88
CA ASP A 350 -15.57 22.91 -24.06
C ASP A 350 -15.33 24.22 -23.28
N GLU A 351 -15.73 25.36 -23.83
CA GLU A 351 -15.66 26.68 -23.17
C GLU A 351 -16.56 26.70 -21.91
N ILE A 352 -17.78 26.20 -22.02
CA ILE A 352 -18.71 26.14 -20.89
C ILE A 352 -18.24 25.10 -19.85
N LYS A 353 -17.71 23.95 -20.29
CA LYS A 353 -17.10 22.95 -19.38
C LYS A 353 -15.91 23.55 -18.62
N ASP A 354 -15.03 24.29 -19.33
CA ASP A 354 -13.87 24.96 -18.71
C ASP A 354 -14.29 26.08 -17.74
N LEU A 355 -15.35 26.83 -18.07
CA LEU A 355 -15.95 27.79 -17.16
C LEU A 355 -16.48 27.12 -15.89
N LEU A 356 -17.30 26.07 -16.05
CA LEU A 356 -17.94 25.38 -14.92
C LEU A 356 -16.92 24.64 -14.03
N LEU A 357 -15.94 23.97 -14.63
CA LEU A 357 -14.95 23.19 -13.87
C LEU A 357 -13.84 24.05 -13.28
N TYR A 358 -13.26 24.97 -14.06
CA TYR A 358 -12.04 25.69 -13.72
C TYR A 358 -12.23 27.19 -13.51
N GLY A 359 -13.41 27.75 -13.82
CA GLY A 359 -13.68 29.19 -13.75
C GLY A 359 -12.89 29.97 -14.79
N LYS A 360 -12.50 29.36 -15.93
CA LYS A 360 -11.77 30.03 -16.99
C LYS A 360 -12.66 31.10 -17.64
N ASN A 361 -12.10 32.27 -17.89
CA ASN A 361 -12.79 33.41 -18.50
C ASN A 361 -14.04 33.92 -17.73
N SER A 362 -14.15 33.58 -16.43
CA SER A 362 -15.26 34.03 -15.59
C SER A 362 -15.21 35.54 -15.37
N ARG A 363 -16.34 36.19 -15.63
CA ARG A 363 -16.58 37.63 -15.34
C ARG A 363 -17.44 37.73 -14.08
N PRO A 364 -17.43 38.89 -13.37
CA PRO A 364 -18.35 39.13 -12.27
C PRO A 364 -19.80 39.05 -12.77
N VAL A 365 -20.62 38.23 -12.12
CA VAL A 365 -22.06 38.11 -12.41
C VAL A 365 -22.88 38.56 -11.21
N LYS A 366 -24.04 39.18 -11.46
CA LYS A 366 -24.96 39.60 -10.42
C LYS A 366 -25.92 38.48 -10.08
N VAL A 367 -25.76 37.93 -8.88
CA VAL A 367 -26.60 36.82 -8.38
C VAL A 367 -27.74 37.40 -7.53
N HIS A 368 -28.96 37.28 -8.03
CA HIS A 368 -30.18 37.62 -7.29
C HIS A 368 -30.61 36.38 -6.46
N TYR A 369 -30.56 36.50 -5.15
CA TYR A 369 -30.94 35.39 -4.24
C TYR A 369 -31.94 35.84 -3.20
N LYS A 370 -33.00 35.04 -3.05
CA LYS A 370 -34.04 35.21 -2.01
C LYS A 370 -33.93 34.05 -1.03
N GLY A 371 -33.30 34.27 0.10
CA GLY A 371 -33.13 33.27 1.15
C GLY A 371 -34.13 33.47 2.31
N GLN A 372 -34.04 32.58 3.31
CA GLN A 372 -34.91 32.68 4.52
C GLN A 372 -34.65 33.96 5.32
N ARG A 373 -33.54 34.66 5.16
CA ARG A 373 -33.15 35.88 5.89
C ARG A 373 -33.29 37.17 5.08
N GLY A 374 -33.88 37.10 3.87
CA GLY A 374 -34.08 38.30 3.00
C GLY A 374 -33.66 38.08 1.56
N GLU A 375 -33.86 39.12 0.75
CA GLU A 375 -33.40 39.19 -0.65
C GLU A 375 -32.11 40.00 -0.75
N GLY A 376 -31.17 39.59 -1.60
CA GLY A 376 -29.91 40.28 -1.82
C GLY A 376 -29.40 40.08 -3.24
N VAL A 377 -28.60 41.06 -3.70
CA VAL A 377 -27.85 40.98 -4.96
C VAL A 377 -26.37 40.89 -4.62
N TYR A 378 -25.69 39.87 -5.16
CA TYR A 378 -24.30 39.62 -4.88
C TYR A 378 -23.50 39.67 -6.18
N ASP A 379 -22.41 40.45 -6.23
CA ASP A 379 -21.47 40.42 -7.32
C ASP A 379 -20.44 39.31 -7.07
N ILE A 380 -20.43 38.27 -7.89
CA ILE A 380 -19.61 37.08 -7.71
C ILE A 380 -18.83 36.77 -8.97
N THR A 381 -17.52 36.59 -8.83
CA THR A 381 -16.70 35.96 -9.87
C THR A 381 -16.62 34.49 -9.60
N PHE A 382 -17.12 33.68 -10.51
CA PHE A 382 -17.15 32.23 -10.32
C PHE A 382 -15.75 31.61 -10.44
N GLU A 383 -15.26 31.04 -9.39
CA GLU A 383 -13.91 30.45 -9.31
C GLU A 383 -13.76 29.08 -9.98
N GLY A 384 -14.87 28.46 -10.38
CA GLY A 384 -14.92 27.10 -10.89
C GLY A 384 -15.16 26.05 -9.78
N LEU A 385 -15.81 24.95 -10.18
CA LEU A 385 -16.17 23.86 -9.28
C LEU A 385 -14.95 23.29 -8.54
N ILE A 386 -13.87 22.98 -9.27
CA ILE A 386 -12.66 22.36 -8.71
C ILE A 386 -11.99 23.27 -7.68
N LYS A 387 -11.76 24.55 -8.00
CA LYS A 387 -11.11 25.49 -7.08
C LYS A 387 -11.96 25.72 -5.82
N ASN A 388 -13.30 25.84 -5.99
CA ASN A 388 -14.22 25.98 -4.87
C ASN A 388 -14.13 24.80 -3.92
N VAL A 389 -14.15 23.57 -4.45
CA VAL A 389 -14.06 22.34 -3.66
C VAL A 389 -12.67 22.20 -3.00
N GLN A 390 -11.58 22.57 -3.71
CA GLN A 390 -10.22 22.61 -3.14
C GLN A 390 -10.12 23.56 -1.95
N ARG A 391 -10.72 24.75 -2.07
CA ARG A 391 -10.76 25.73 -0.97
C ARG A 391 -11.52 25.16 0.23
N ARG A 392 -12.72 24.62 0.01
CA ARG A 392 -13.53 23.99 1.09
C ARG A 392 -12.81 22.84 1.76
N TYR A 393 -12.11 22.01 1.02
CA TYR A 393 -11.29 20.91 1.57
C TYR A 393 -10.19 21.42 2.50
N ARG A 394 -9.51 22.54 2.12
CA ARG A 394 -8.47 23.14 2.96
C ARG A 394 -9.03 23.80 4.22
N GLU A 395 -10.18 24.43 4.12
CA GLU A 395 -10.84 25.18 5.21
C GLU A 395 -11.57 24.24 6.21
N THR A 396 -11.90 23.04 5.79
CA THR A 396 -12.62 22.06 6.65
C THR A 396 -11.72 21.53 7.76
N GLY A 397 -12.16 21.69 9.03
CA GLY A 397 -11.49 21.12 10.21
C GLY A 397 -11.90 19.69 10.58
N GLY A 398 -12.96 19.15 9.97
CA GLY A 398 -13.50 17.83 10.31
C GLY A 398 -12.89 16.71 9.48
N GLU A 399 -12.28 15.69 10.12
CA GLU A 399 -11.69 14.54 9.42
C GLU A 399 -12.70 13.76 8.57
N THR A 400 -13.93 13.59 9.04
CA THR A 400 -15.00 12.89 8.30
C THR A 400 -15.33 13.61 7.01
N THR A 401 -15.44 14.94 7.04
CA THR A 401 -15.75 15.75 5.86
C THR A 401 -14.56 15.77 4.89
N LYS A 402 -13.33 15.80 5.40
CA LYS A 402 -12.12 15.65 4.55
C LYS A 402 -12.11 14.31 3.83
N ALA A 403 -12.36 13.22 4.57
CA ALA A 403 -12.42 11.88 3.99
C ALA A 403 -13.51 11.77 2.92
N GLU A 404 -14.64 12.48 3.06
CA GLU A 404 -15.67 12.52 2.03
C GLU A 404 -15.21 13.27 0.77
N TYR A 405 -14.52 14.41 0.92
CA TYR A 405 -13.92 15.12 -0.23
C TYR A 405 -12.86 14.28 -0.93
N GLU A 406 -12.04 13.52 -0.20
CA GLU A 406 -11.01 12.65 -0.75
C GLU A 406 -11.57 11.56 -1.67
N THR A 407 -12.85 11.18 -1.50
CA THR A 407 -13.52 10.24 -2.42
C THR A 407 -13.69 10.79 -3.84
N PHE A 408 -13.56 12.10 -4.03
CA PHE A 408 -13.62 12.80 -5.31
C PHE A 408 -12.23 13.14 -5.89
N MET A 409 -11.17 12.66 -5.23
CA MET A 409 -9.80 12.87 -5.68
C MET A 409 -9.24 11.65 -6.39
N THR A 410 -8.37 11.90 -7.34
CA THR A 410 -7.57 10.88 -8.01
C THR A 410 -6.09 11.18 -7.82
N ILE A 411 -5.28 10.11 -7.86
CA ILE A 411 -3.82 10.21 -7.75
C ILE A 411 -3.26 10.37 -9.17
N THR A 412 -2.64 11.52 -9.45
CA THR A 412 -1.99 11.82 -10.72
C THR A 412 -0.48 11.88 -10.56
N PRO A 413 0.32 11.35 -11.52
CA PRO A 413 1.77 11.53 -11.48
C PRO A 413 2.16 13.00 -11.45
N CYS A 414 3.16 13.35 -10.67
CA CYS A 414 3.66 14.73 -10.61
C CYS A 414 4.13 15.20 -12.00
N GLU A 415 3.69 16.35 -12.46
CA GLU A 415 3.99 16.92 -13.79
C GLU A 415 5.49 17.12 -14.04
N GLU A 416 6.25 17.57 -13.02
CA GLU A 416 7.69 17.79 -13.14
C GLU A 416 8.50 16.48 -13.15
N CYS A 417 8.34 15.65 -12.09
CA CYS A 417 9.18 14.46 -11.96
C CYS A 417 8.56 13.21 -12.62
N LYS A 418 7.33 13.29 -13.12
CA LYS A 418 6.60 12.17 -13.78
C LYS A 418 6.65 10.88 -12.97
N GLY A 419 6.48 11.00 -11.65
CA GLY A 419 6.51 9.88 -10.72
C GLY A 419 7.89 9.50 -10.17
N LYS A 420 8.99 10.08 -10.66
CA LYS A 420 10.36 9.72 -10.26
C LYS A 420 10.80 10.23 -8.89
N ARG A 421 10.02 11.08 -8.23
CA ARG A 421 10.21 11.60 -6.86
C ARG A 421 11.43 12.50 -6.64
N LEU A 422 12.47 12.42 -7.47
CA LEU A 422 13.76 13.09 -7.33
C LEU A 422 13.90 14.30 -8.26
N LYS A 423 14.88 15.16 -7.94
CA LYS A 423 15.29 16.26 -8.80
C LYS A 423 15.97 15.75 -10.07
N PRO A 424 15.90 16.50 -11.19
CA PRO A 424 16.59 16.15 -12.44
C PRO A 424 18.11 15.97 -12.27
N THR A 425 18.75 16.73 -11.37
CA THR A 425 20.19 16.64 -11.07
C THR A 425 20.57 15.30 -10.43
N ALA A 426 19.75 14.77 -9.54
CA ALA A 426 19.95 13.45 -8.94
C ALA A 426 19.73 12.32 -9.97
N LEU A 427 18.72 12.49 -10.83
CA LEU A 427 18.42 11.52 -11.89
C LEU A 427 19.44 11.52 -13.02
N ALA A 428 20.26 12.57 -13.13
CA ALA A 428 21.34 12.67 -14.10
C ALA A 428 22.63 11.93 -13.68
N VAL A 429 22.67 11.33 -12.49
CA VAL A 429 23.78 10.46 -12.06
C VAL A 429 23.46 9.02 -12.43
N THR A 430 24.39 8.34 -13.11
CA THR A 430 24.20 6.97 -13.60
C THR A 430 25.30 6.01 -13.12
N ILE A 431 24.95 4.74 -13.07
CA ILE A 431 25.86 3.60 -12.90
C ILE A 431 25.49 2.60 -14.00
N ALA A 432 26.46 2.17 -14.81
CA ALA A 432 26.21 1.32 -15.98
C ALA A 432 24.98 1.83 -16.81
N ASP A 433 24.98 3.13 -17.10
CA ASP A 433 23.96 3.86 -17.88
C ASP A 433 22.54 3.88 -17.31
N LYS A 434 22.36 3.46 -16.05
CA LYS A 434 21.06 3.48 -15.34
C LYS A 434 21.12 4.48 -14.21
N ASN A 435 20.06 5.31 -14.08
CA ASN A 435 19.88 6.14 -12.90
C ASN A 435 19.16 5.36 -11.77
N ILE A 436 19.09 5.93 -10.59
CA ILE A 436 18.52 5.27 -9.41
C ILE A 436 17.02 4.95 -9.58
N ASP A 437 16.24 5.79 -10.29
CA ASP A 437 14.81 5.52 -10.55
C ASP A 437 14.64 4.35 -11.53
N ASP A 438 15.48 4.28 -12.57
CA ASP A 438 15.46 3.16 -13.53
C ASP A 438 15.65 1.82 -12.82
N LEU A 439 16.59 1.73 -11.87
CA LEU A 439 16.83 0.52 -11.10
C LEU A 439 15.66 0.18 -10.16
N THR A 440 15.10 1.19 -9.50
CA THR A 440 14.00 0.94 -8.56
C THR A 440 12.71 0.52 -9.25
N ARG A 441 12.55 0.79 -10.56
CA ARG A 441 11.39 0.40 -11.37
C ARG A 441 11.49 -1.00 -11.95
N MET A 442 12.69 -1.57 -12.04
CA MET A 442 12.87 -2.95 -12.45
C MET A 442 12.15 -3.90 -11.47
N SER A 443 11.67 -5.02 -11.96
CA SER A 443 11.29 -6.14 -11.09
C SER A 443 12.51 -6.58 -10.27
N ILE A 444 12.27 -7.13 -9.08
CA ILE A 444 13.37 -7.64 -8.22
C ILE A 444 14.19 -8.68 -8.98
N GLU A 445 13.56 -9.52 -9.82
CA GLU A 445 14.24 -10.50 -10.65
C GLU A 445 15.16 -9.81 -11.68
N ASP A 446 14.62 -8.89 -12.51
CA ASP A 446 15.42 -8.19 -13.51
C ASP A 446 16.52 -7.33 -12.86
N LEU A 447 16.23 -6.75 -11.70
CA LEU A 447 17.21 -5.97 -10.93
C LEU A 447 18.33 -6.86 -10.38
N THR A 448 18.00 -8.07 -9.92
CA THR A 448 19.00 -9.04 -9.45
C THR A 448 19.91 -9.47 -10.60
N ASP A 449 19.31 -9.86 -11.73
CA ASP A 449 20.07 -10.21 -12.93
C ASP A 449 20.98 -9.06 -13.40
N PHE A 450 20.47 -7.82 -13.35
CA PHE A 450 21.29 -6.64 -13.68
C PHE A 450 22.43 -6.45 -12.68
N MET A 451 22.19 -6.56 -11.37
CA MET A 451 23.20 -6.37 -10.34
C MET A 451 24.26 -7.47 -10.34
N ASP A 452 23.88 -8.71 -10.65
CA ASP A 452 24.82 -9.83 -10.72
C ASP A 452 25.76 -9.71 -11.93
N ASN A 453 25.28 -9.18 -13.04
CA ASN A 453 26.03 -9.01 -14.29
C ASN A 453 26.59 -7.60 -14.51
N ILE A 454 26.45 -6.68 -13.54
CA ILE A 454 26.89 -5.29 -13.69
C ILE A 454 28.39 -5.20 -13.92
N LYS A 455 28.79 -4.49 -14.98
CA LYS A 455 30.20 -4.21 -15.29
C LYS A 455 30.59 -2.85 -14.72
N LEU A 456 31.39 -2.86 -13.69
CA LEU A 456 31.98 -1.66 -13.08
C LEU A 456 33.44 -1.56 -13.41
N THR A 457 33.97 -0.34 -13.45
CA THR A 457 35.42 -0.12 -13.56
C THR A 457 36.13 -0.56 -12.26
N ASP A 458 37.44 -0.85 -12.32
CA ASP A 458 38.21 -1.25 -11.14
C ASP A 458 38.11 -0.26 -9.98
N ARG A 459 38.08 1.04 -10.31
CA ARG A 459 37.86 2.12 -9.32
C ARG A 459 36.47 2.05 -8.69
N GLN A 460 35.41 1.87 -9.49
CA GLN A 460 34.05 1.73 -9.00
C GLN A 460 33.89 0.47 -8.15
N MET A 461 34.54 -0.63 -8.54
CA MET A 461 34.51 -1.88 -7.78
C MET A 461 35.22 -1.74 -6.44
N LEU A 462 36.36 -1.06 -6.40
CA LEU A 462 37.08 -0.79 -5.15
C LEU A 462 36.22 0.03 -4.16
N ILE A 463 35.48 1.00 -4.67
CA ILE A 463 34.65 1.91 -3.85
C ILE A 463 33.32 1.26 -3.48
N GLY A 464 32.64 0.61 -4.43
CA GLY A 464 31.27 0.15 -4.33
C GLY A 464 31.09 -1.34 -4.07
N GLY A 465 32.15 -2.15 -4.15
CA GLY A 465 32.05 -3.61 -4.13
C GLY A 465 31.41 -4.18 -2.85
N ALA A 466 31.71 -3.60 -1.69
CA ALA A 466 31.08 -4.00 -0.42
C ALA A 466 29.58 -3.67 -0.41
N VAL A 467 29.21 -2.49 -0.91
CA VAL A 467 27.81 -2.06 -1.02
C VAL A 467 27.05 -2.94 -2.00
N LEU A 468 27.67 -3.28 -3.12
CA LEU A 468 27.09 -4.16 -4.13
C LEU A 468 26.80 -5.57 -3.61
N LYS A 469 27.70 -6.10 -2.78
CA LYS A 469 27.52 -7.40 -2.11
C LYS A 469 26.28 -7.40 -1.21
N GLU A 470 26.07 -6.33 -0.44
CA GLU A 470 24.92 -6.18 0.43
C GLU A 470 23.60 -6.05 -0.36
N ILE A 471 23.62 -5.29 -1.47
CA ILE A 471 22.46 -5.16 -2.37
C ILE A 471 22.08 -6.52 -2.94
N ARG A 472 23.04 -7.28 -3.47
CA ARG A 472 22.82 -8.61 -4.03
C ARG A 472 22.20 -9.56 -3.00
N ALA A 473 22.79 -9.63 -1.80
CA ALA A 473 22.28 -10.49 -0.74
C ALA A 473 20.80 -10.19 -0.42
N ARG A 474 20.44 -8.91 -0.26
CA ARG A 474 19.07 -8.52 0.04
C ARG A 474 18.09 -8.78 -1.10
N LEU A 475 18.52 -8.62 -2.35
CA LEU A 475 17.71 -8.94 -3.52
C LEU A 475 17.43 -10.44 -3.60
N HIS A 476 18.43 -11.29 -3.37
CA HIS A 476 18.25 -12.74 -3.34
C HIS A 476 17.26 -13.16 -2.24
N PHE A 477 17.32 -12.57 -1.04
CA PHE A 477 16.34 -12.89 0.01
C PHE A 477 14.91 -12.53 -0.39
N LEU A 478 14.71 -11.46 -1.17
CA LEU A 478 13.38 -11.13 -1.69
C LEU A 478 12.90 -12.15 -2.73
N ILE A 479 13.80 -12.70 -3.54
CA ILE A 479 13.49 -13.78 -4.48
C ILE A 479 13.15 -15.08 -3.73
N ASP A 480 13.91 -15.42 -2.71
CA ASP A 480 13.71 -16.62 -1.91
C ASP A 480 12.35 -16.66 -1.20
N VAL A 481 11.80 -15.50 -0.84
CA VAL A 481 10.44 -15.42 -0.27
C VAL A 481 9.34 -15.23 -1.33
N GLY A 482 9.67 -15.37 -2.64
CA GLY A 482 8.70 -15.31 -3.74
C GLY A 482 8.18 -13.90 -4.05
N LEU A 483 9.02 -12.86 -3.92
CA LEU A 483 8.70 -11.46 -4.25
C LEU A 483 9.43 -10.95 -5.50
N ASP A 484 9.81 -11.86 -6.37
CA ASP A 484 10.57 -11.63 -7.61
C ASP A 484 9.90 -10.61 -8.56
N TYR A 485 8.57 -10.60 -8.59
CA TYR A 485 7.75 -9.72 -9.44
C TYR A 485 7.59 -8.29 -8.93
N LEU A 486 7.93 -7.99 -7.67
CA LEU A 486 7.79 -6.64 -7.12
C LEU A 486 8.86 -5.70 -7.67
N ALA A 487 8.61 -4.41 -7.58
CA ALA A 487 9.59 -3.37 -7.86
C ALA A 487 9.85 -2.51 -6.61
N LEU A 488 11.11 -2.06 -6.44
CA LEU A 488 11.52 -1.33 -5.23
C LEU A 488 10.82 0.03 -5.06
N TYR A 489 10.37 0.67 -6.16
CA TYR A 489 9.64 1.96 -6.10
C TYR A 489 8.22 1.82 -5.57
N ARG A 490 7.65 0.62 -5.53
CA ARG A 490 6.27 0.37 -5.14
C ARG A 490 6.02 0.83 -3.70
N SER A 491 4.96 1.62 -3.51
CA SER A 491 4.56 2.11 -2.19
C SER A 491 4.07 0.98 -1.29
N THR A 492 4.49 0.97 -0.01
CA THR A 492 4.06 -0.03 0.97
C THR A 492 2.55 -0.03 1.21
N GLY A 493 1.88 1.11 1.04
CA GLY A 493 0.43 1.22 1.17
C GLY A 493 -0.37 0.49 0.08
N THR A 494 0.29 0.05 -1.02
CA THR A 494 -0.32 -0.71 -2.12
C THR A 494 -0.06 -2.21 -2.03
N LEU A 495 0.71 -2.65 -1.03
CA LEU A 495 1.03 -4.05 -0.82
C LEU A 495 -0.12 -4.78 -0.15
N SER A 496 -0.31 -6.05 -0.51
CA SER A 496 -1.13 -6.96 0.27
C SER A 496 -0.50 -7.24 1.64
N GLY A 497 -1.30 -7.72 2.60
CA GLY A 497 -0.79 -8.10 3.92
C GLY A 497 0.34 -9.12 3.85
N GLY A 498 0.19 -10.16 3.02
CA GLY A 498 1.21 -11.18 2.80
C GLY A 498 2.47 -10.66 2.12
N GLU A 499 2.37 -9.75 1.12
CA GLU A 499 3.54 -9.11 0.51
C GLU A 499 4.35 -8.31 1.54
N ALA A 500 3.67 -7.51 2.37
CA ALA A 500 4.32 -6.71 3.41
C ALA A 500 5.00 -7.58 4.48
N GLN A 501 4.39 -8.68 4.86
CA GLN A 501 4.94 -9.64 5.82
C GLN A 501 6.19 -10.33 5.27
N ARG A 502 6.16 -10.79 4.01
CA ARG A 502 7.31 -11.43 3.36
C ARG A 502 8.48 -10.47 3.16
N ILE A 503 8.22 -9.18 2.88
CA ILE A 503 9.27 -8.16 2.84
C ILE A 503 9.96 -8.07 4.21
N ARG A 504 9.21 -8.06 5.31
CA ARG A 504 9.79 -8.06 6.65
C ARG A 504 10.58 -9.35 6.94
N LEU A 505 10.05 -10.50 6.54
CA LEU A 505 10.75 -11.78 6.67
C LEU A 505 12.08 -11.75 5.93
N ALA A 506 12.10 -11.33 4.66
CA ALA A 506 13.33 -11.18 3.87
C ALA A 506 14.34 -10.22 4.53
N THR A 507 13.85 -9.11 5.10
CA THR A 507 14.71 -8.15 5.82
C THR A 507 15.32 -8.77 7.07
N GLN A 508 14.56 -9.60 7.82
CA GLN A 508 15.05 -10.29 9.01
C GLN A 508 16.05 -11.41 8.67
N ILE A 509 15.80 -12.19 7.63
CA ILE A 509 16.77 -13.16 7.11
C ILE A 509 18.08 -12.44 6.76
N GLY A 510 17.98 -11.31 6.07
CA GLY A 510 19.11 -10.47 5.69
C GLY A 510 19.91 -9.88 6.86
N SER A 511 19.31 -9.79 8.05
CA SER A 511 20.01 -9.31 9.25
C SER A 511 21.04 -10.30 9.80
N GLY A 512 20.96 -11.60 9.42
CA GLY A 512 21.88 -12.65 9.84
C GLY A 512 21.87 -12.93 11.35
N LEU A 513 20.79 -12.59 12.06
CA LEU A 513 20.66 -12.85 13.49
C LEU A 513 20.58 -14.36 13.77
N VAL A 514 21.27 -14.81 14.80
CA VAL A 514 21.36 -16.20 15.23
C VAL A 514 20.92 -16.32 16.70
N GLY A 515 20.27 -17.43 17.05
CA GLY A 515 19.83 -17.71 18.41
C GLY A 515 18.59 -16.90 18.83
N VAL A 516 17.79 -16.44 17.87
CA VAL A 516 16.56 -15.66 18.05
C VAL A 516 15.33 -16.57 17.92
N ALA A 517 14.25 -16.24 18.61
CA ALA A 517 12.95 -16.85 18.40
C ALA A 517 12.11 -15.96 17.46
N TYR A 518 11.85 -16.41 16.24
CA TYR A 518 10.97 -15.74 15.30
C TYR A 518 9.54 -16.26 15.45
N ILE A 519 8.60 -15.36 15.64
CA ILE A 519 7.18 -15.67 15.74
C ILE A 519 6.46 -15.07 14.54
N LEU A 520 5.88 -15.94 13.70
CA LEU A 520 5.25 -15.55 12.44
C LEU A 520 3.75 -15.86 12.49
N ASP A 521 2.94 -14.95 11.92
CA ASP A 521 1.49 -15.10 11.82
C ASP A 521 1.11 -15.41 10.38
N GLU A 522 0.76 -16.64 10.09
CA GLU A 522 0.25 -17.12 8.80
C GLU A 522 1.05 -16.60 7.57
N PRO A 523 2.36 -16.88 7.48
CA PRO A 523 3.21 -16.33 6.42
C PRO A 523 2.87 -16.86 5.02
N SER A 524 2.13 -17.96 4.88
CA SER A 524 1.68 -18.56 3.61
C SER A 524 0.47 -17.83 2.98
N ILE A 525 -0.10 -16.84 3.68
CA ILE A 525 -1.31 -16.13 3.23
C ILE A 525 -1.16 -15.54 1.83
N GLY A 526 -2.18 -15.80 0.98
CA GLY A 526 -2.28 -15.24 -0.37
C GLY A 526 -1.20 -15.77 -1.32
N LEU A 527 -0.54 -16.89 -0.98
CA LEU A 527 0.45 -17.53 -1.82
C LEU A 527 -0.16 -18.63 -2.69
N HIS A 528 0.27 -18.63 -3.93
CA HIS A 528 0.14 -19.82 -4.77
C HIS A 528 1.07 -20.92 -4.24
N GLN A 529 0.70 -22.21 -4.37
CA GLN A 529 1.49 -23.33 -3.86
C GLN A 529 2.96 -23.31 -4.30
N ARG A 530 3.24 -22.89 -5.55
CA ARG A 530 4.61 -22.71 -6.03
C ARG A 530 5.43 -21.70 -5.20
N ASP A 531 4.78 -20.60 -4.81
CA ASP A 531 5.45 -19.56 -4.04
C ASP A 531 5.56 -19.96 -2.56
N ASN A 532 4.63 -20.83 -2.08
CA ASN A 532 4.69 -21.44 -0.75
C ASN A 532 5.90 -22.38 -0.59
N ASP A 533 6.22 -23.17 -1.61
CA ASP A 533 7.42 -24.01 -1.61
C ASP A 533 8.71 -23.18 -1.40
N LYS A 534 8.79 -21.99 -2.03
CA LYS A 534 9.92 -21.04 -1.81
C LYS A 534 9.94 -20.50 -0.37
N LEU A 535 8.78 -20.13 0.16
CA LEU A 535 8.67 -19.64 1.53
C LEU A 535 9.11 -20.69 2.55
N ILE A 536 8.68 -21.94 2.38
CA ILE A 536 9.08 -23.06 3.25
C ILE A 536 10.61 -23.19 3.24
N GLY A 537 11.23 -23.19 2.05
CA GLY A 537 12.69 -23.23 1.93
C GLY A 537 13.40 -22.08 2.66
N ALA A 538 12.84 -20.86 2.61
CA ALA A 538 13.38 -19.69 3.32
C ALA A 538 13.24 -19.83 4.85
N LEU A 539 12.12 -20.40 5.34
CA LEU A 539 11.92 -20.70 6.77
C LEU A 539 12.87 -21.79 7.26
N GLU A 540 13.06 -22.86 6.49
CA GLU A 540 14.03 -23.90 6.80
C GLU A 540 15.46 -23.34 6.87
N HIS A 541 15.83 -22.48 5.92
CA HIS A 541 17.14 -21.80 5.96
C HIS A 541 17.30 -20.96 7.22
N LEU A 542 16.27 -20.19 7.62
CA LEU A 542 16.29 -19.37 8.84
C LEU A 542 16.44 -20.24 10.10
N ARG A 543 15.81 -21.42 10.15
CA ARG A 543 16.00 -22.43 11.20
C ARG A 543 17.45 -22.93 11.23
N ASP A 544 17.98 -23.30 10.05
CA ASP A 544 19.31 -23.91 9.92
C ASP A 544 20.44 -22.94 10.32
N LEU A 545 20.18 -21.64 10.32
CA LEU A 545 21.05 -20.61 10.90
C LEU A 545 21.10 -20.70 12.46
N GLY A 546 20.37 -21.60 13.11
CA GLY A 546 20.34 -21.75 14.57
C GLY A 546 19.28 -20.87 15.27
N ASN A 547 18.15 -20.63 14.60
CA ASN A 547 17.01 -19.89 15.15
C ASN A 547 15.84 -20.83 15.48
N THR A 548 15.04 -20.43 16.44
CA THR A 548 13.76 -21.09 16.74
C THR A 548 12.65 -20.40 15.98
N LEU A 549 11.90 -21.14 15.16
CA LEU A 549 10.74 -20.62 14.45
C LEU A 549 9.45 -21.10 15.10
N ILE A 550 8.56 -20.18 15.45
CA ILE A 550 7.22 -20.46 15.95
C ILE A 550 6.25 -19.84 14.96
N VAL A 551 5.59 -20.68 14.17
CA VAL A 551 4.73 -20.22 13.07
C VAL A 551 3.30 -20.62 13.35
N VAL A 552 2.39 -19.64 13.41
CA VAL A 552 0.96 -19.90 13.43
C VAL A 552 0.53 -20.17 12.00
N GLU A 553 0.06 -21.39 11.69
CA GLU A 553 -0.23 -21.79 10.32
C GLU A 553 -1.38 -22.77 10.17
N HIS A 554 -1.96 -22.77 8.96
CA HIS A 554 -3.06 -23.63 8.55
C HIS A 554 -2.78 -24.38 7.23
N ASP A 555 -1.65 -24.10 6.58
CA ASP A 555 -1.26 -24.72 5.32
C ASP A 555 -0.71 -26.13 5.53
N GLU A 556 -1.18 -27.10 4.72
CA GLU A 556 -0.79 -28.51 4.85
C GLU A 556 0.72 -28.72 4.59
N ASP A 557 1.27 -28.08 3.54
CA ASP A 557 2.66 -28.28 3.14
C ASP A 557 3.61 -27.69 4.20
N THR A 558 3.27 -26.53 4.76
CA THR A 558 4.02 -25.92 5.87
C THR A 558 3.98 -26.80 7.13
N MET A 559 2.83 -27.37 7.47
CA MET A 559 2.74 -28.30 8.62
C MET A 559 3.56 -29.56 8.40
N ARG A 560 3.59 -30.10 7.18
CA ARG A 560 4.40 -31.30 6.85
C ARG A 560 5.90 -31.04 6.86
N ALA A 561 6.32 -29.82 6.57
CA ALA A 561 7.72 -29.39 6.61
C ALA A 561 8.20 -29.08 8.04
N ALA A 562 7.29 -28.84 8.98
CA ALA A 562 7.63 -28.53 10.36
C ALA A 562 8.29 -29.68 11.10
N ASP A 563 9.29 -29.36 11.92
CA ASP A 563 9.93 -30.35 12.83
C ASP A 563 9.00 -30.74 13.98
N TYR A 564 8.10 -29.83 14.38
CA TYR A 564 7.20 -30.02 15.51
C TYR A 564 5.91 -29.24 15.34
N ILE A 565 4.77 -29.82 15.71
CA ILE A 565 3.45 -29.19 15.60
C ILE A 565 2.80 -29.19 16.98
N ILE A 566 2.12 -28.09 17.30
CA ILE A 566 1.28 -27.92 18.48
C ILE A 566 -0.14 -27.60 18.02
N ASP A 567 -1.07 -28.53 18.24
CA ASP A 567 -2.48 -28.36 17.86
C ASP A 567 -3.30 -27.87 19.05
N ILE A 568 -3.91 -26.71 18.92
CA ILE A 568 -4.68 -26.04 19.97
C ILE A 568 -6.17 -26.12 19.65
N GLY A 569 -6.94 -26.63 20.60
CA GLY A 569 -8.37 -26.91 20.45
C GLY A 569 -9.03 -27.27 21.76
N PRO A 570 -10.04 -28.20 21.73
CA PRO A 570 -10.63 -28.84 20.54
C PRO A 570 -11.61 -27.93 19.76
N GLY A 571 -12.10 -26.82 20.37
CA GLY A 571 -13.03 -25.88 19.81
C GLY A 571 -12.48 -24.50 19.71
N ALA A 572 -13.36 -23.50 19.53
CA ALA A 572 -13.06 -22.08 19.49
C ALA A 572 -13.57 -21.38 20.77
N GLY A 573 -13.02 -20.21 21.10
CA GLY A 573 -13.45 -19.39 22.22
C GLY A 573 -13.34 -20.14 23.56
N GLU A 574 -14.45 -20.23 24.31
CA GLU A 574 -14.47 -20.91 25.63
C GLU A 574 -14.23 -22.39 25.55
N ASN A 575 -14.57 -23.02 24.42
CA ASN A 575 -14.37 -24.45 24.16
C ASN A 575 -12.97 -24.78 23.63
N GLY A 576 -12.12 -23.77 23.43
CA GLY A 576 -10.72 -23.89 23.01
C GLY A 576 -9.74 -23.75 24.16
N GLY A 577 -8.49 -23.46 23.83
CA GLY A 577 -7.46 -23.12 24.78
C GLY A 577 -6.71 -24.27 25.42
N TYR A 578 -6.87 -25.50 24.91
CA TYR A 578 -6.12 -26.71 25.34
C TYR A 578 -5.15 -27.13 24.25
N VAL A 579 -4.04 -27.77 24.65
CA VAL A 579 -3.19 -28.52 23.72
C VAL A 579 -3.85 -29.90 23.50
N VAL A 580 -4.32 -30.12 22.27
CA VAL A 580 -5.01 -31.37 21.86
C VAL A 580 -4.00 -32.43 21.46
N ALA A 581 -2.97 -32.01 20.73
CA ALA A 581 -1.90 -32.85 20.25
C ALA A 581 -0.60 -32.07 20.09
N GLU A 582 0.53 -32.74 20.31
CA GLU A 582 1.85 -32.17 20.04
C GLU A 582 2.80 -33.26 19.52
N GLY A 583 3.75 -32.88 18.66
CA GLY A 583 4.70 -33.83 18.08
C GLY A 583 4.97 -33.56 16.61
N THR A 584 5.50 -34.56 15.90
CA THR A 584 5.71 -34.54 14.46
C THR A 584 4.38 -34.62 13.69
N ALA A 585 4.37 -34.27 12.42
CA ALA A 585 3.17 -34.36 11.57
C ALA A 585 2.58 -35.80 11.58
N GLU A 586 3.43 -36.84 11.64
CA GLU A 586 3.00 -38.22 11.69
C GLU A 586 2.32 -38.57 13.03
N GLU A 587 2.77 -37.98 14.13
CA GLU A 587 2.17 -38.20 15.46
C GLU A 587 0.82 -37.47 15.54
N ILE A 588 0.71 -36.27 14.99
CA ILE A 588 -0.56 -35.54 14.88
C ILE A 588 -1.59 -36.32 14.04
N MET A 589 -1.16 -36.89 12.91
CA MET A 589 -2.05 -37.69 12.04
C MET A 589 -2.60 -38.96 12.74
N LYS A 590 -1.88 -39.52 13.72
CA LYS A 590 -2.33 -40.71 14.49
C LYS A 590 -3.29 -40.33 15.62
N ASN A 591 -3.34 -39.06 16.03
CA ASN A 591 -4.23 -38.65 17.12
C ASN A 591 -5.67 -38.51 16.62
N GLU A 592 -6.58 -39.29 17.16
CA GLU A 592 -8.00 -39.28 16.80
C GLU A 592 -8.76 -38.09 17.38
N ASN A 593 -8.20 -37.37 18.36
CA ASN A 593 -8.83 -36.19 18.96
C ASN A 593 -8.46 -34.92 18.23
N SER A 594 -7.49 -34.98 17.31
CA SER A 594 -7.03 -33.85 16.55
C SER A 594 -7.81 -33.70 15.23
N ILE A 595 -8.59 -32.65 15.12
CA ILE A 595 -9.27 -32.27 13.86
C ILE A 595 -8.22 -31.99 12.76
N THR A 596 -7.13 -31.33 13.11
CA THR A 596 -6.00 -31.10 12.21
C THR A 596 -5.44 -32.44 11.71
N GLY A 597 -5.25 -33.42 12.62
CA GLY A 597 -4.80 -34.75 12.28
C GLY A 597 -5.76 -35.52 11.37
N ASP A 598 -7.07 -35.30 11.50
CA ASP A 598 -8.08 -35.89 10.62
C ASP A 598 -7.93 -35.40 9.17
N TYR A 599 -7.67 -34.10 8.95
CA TYR A 599 -7.44 -33.56 7.60
C TYR A 599 -6.07 -33.96 7.03
N LEU A 600 -5.00 -33.90 7.83
CA LEU A 600 -3.66 -34.26 7.39
C LEU A 600 -3.56 -35.75 7.01
N SER A 601 -4.27 -36.63 7.72
CA SER A 601 -4.32 -38.10 7.44
C SER A 601 -5.30 -38.47 6.33
N GLY A 602 -6.20 -37.54 5.93
CA GLY A 602 -7.27 -37.76 4.97
C GLY A 602 -8.50 -38.51 5.52
N ARG A 603 -8.60 -38.74 6.86
CA ARG A 603 -9.81 -39.25 7.50
C ARG A 603 -11.00 -38.30 7.25
N LYS A 604 -10.76 -36.97 7.30
CA LYS A 604 -11.67 -35.93 6.83
C LYS A 604 -11.12 -35.29 5.57
N LYS A 605 -12.01 -34.91 4.65
CA LYS A 605 -11.66 -34.18 3.42
C LYS A 605 -12.83 -33.35 2.92
N ILE A 606 -12.54 -32.30 2.18
CA ILE A 606 -13.52 -31.52 1.46
C ILE A 606 -13.85 -32.27 0.16
N PRO A 607 -15.11 -32.69 -0.05
CA PRO A 607 -15.47 -33.52 -1.18
C PRO A 607 -15.46 -32.74 -2.50
N VAL A 608 -14.99 -33.38 -3.56
CA VAL A 608 -15.11 -32.85 -4.92
C VAL A 608 -16.54 -33.10 -5.40
N PRO A 609 -17.25 -32.09 -5.93
CA PRO A 609 -18.58 -32.27 -6.49
C PRO A 609 -18.60 -33.32 -7.61
N GLU A 610 -19.58 -34.24 -7.57
CA GLU A 610 -19.71 -35.27 -8.62
C GLU A 610 -20.13 -34.70 -9.96
N VAL A 611 -20.96 -33.64 -9.93
CA VAL A 611 -21.46 -32.93 -11.10
C VAL A 611 -21.16 -31.45 -11.00
N ARG A 612 -20.54 -30.89 -12.02
CA ARG A 612 -20.31 -29.44 -12.13
C ARG A 612 -21.54 -28.75 -12.67
N ARG A 613 -21.87 -27.56 -12.13
CA ARG A 613 -22.97 -26.73 -12.62
C ARG A 613 -22.66 -26.22 -14.02
N LYS A 614 -23.70 -26.04 -14.83
CA LYS A 614 -23.59 -25.46 -16.16
C LYS A 614 -23.85 -23.96 -16.11
N PRO A 615 -23.11 -23.15 -16.88
CA PRO A 615 -23.35 -21.71 -16.97
C PRO A 615 -24.75 -21.38 -17.47
N THR A 616 -25.38 -20.39 -16.87
CA THR A 616 -26.67 -19.82 -17.31
C THR A 616 -26.51 -18.70 -18.32
N GLY A 617 -25.28 -18.15 -18.45
CA GLY A 617 -24.94 -17.05 -19.34
C GLY A 617 -23.45 -16.74 -19.24
N TRP A 618 -23.03 -15.68 -19.91
CA TRP A 618 -21.64 -15.24 -19.95
C TRP A 618 -21.52 -13.74 -19.76
N LEU A 619 -20.57 -13.32 -18.99
CA LEU A 619 -20.11 -11.95 -18.81
C LEU A 619 -18.74 -11.82 -19.45
N THR A 620 -18.58 -10.93 -20.42
CA THR A 620 -17.33 -10.77 -21.16
C THR A 620 -16.70 -9.42 -20.86
N VAL A 621 -15.48 -9.43 -20.33
CA VAL A 621 -14.60 -8.25 -20.20
C VAL A 621 -13.76 -8.18 -21.46
N GLN A 622 -13.81 -7.07 -22.19
CA GLN A 622 -13.11 -6.87 -23.46
C GLN A 622 -11.95 -5.91 -23.27
N ASN A 623 -10.80 -6.28 -23.83
CA ASN A 623 -9.59 -5.48 -23.88
C ASN A 623 -9.18 -4.91 -22.52
N ALA A 624 -9.01 -5.76 -21.52
CA ALA A 624 -8.55 -5.37 -20.19
C ALA A 624 -7.05 -5.11 -20.20
N TYR A 625 -6.62 -3.87 -19.78
CA TYR A 625 -5.22 -3.45 -19.77
C TYR A 625 -4.83 -2.61 -18.55
N GLU A 626 -5.49 -2.85 -17.42
CA GLU A 626 -5.14 -2.21 -16.14
C GLU A 626 -3.90 -2.88 -15.52
N ASN A 627 -2.99 -2.08 -15.00
CA ASN A 627 -1.73 -2.52 -14.39
C ASN A 627 -0.92 -3.42 -15.36
N ASN A 628 -0.71 -4.70 -15.01
CA ASN A 628 0.05 -5.65 -15.80
C ASN A 628 -0.78 -6.45 -16.83
N LEU A 629 -2.08 -6.20 -16.94
CA LEU A 629 -2.92 -6.92 -17.90
C LEU A 629 -2.57 -6.57 -19.35
N LYS A 630 -2.46 -7.58 -20.19
CA LYS A 630 -1.96 -7.49 -21.58
C LYS A 630 -3.08 -7.49 -22.63
N HIS A 631 -4.01 -6.52 -22.57
CA HIS A 631 -5.11 -6.37 -23.52
C HIS A 631 -5.89 -7.67 -23.70
N ILE A 632 -6.36 -8.26 -22.60
CA ILE A 632 -6.99 -9.58 -22.59
C ILE A 632 -8.51 -9.49 -22.64
N ASP A 633 -9.11 -10.50 -23.31
CA ASP A 633 -10.54 -10.77 -23.30
C ASP A 633 -10.85 -11.93 -22.36
N VAL A 634 -11.74 -11.71 -21.39
CA VAL A 634 -12.07 -12.71 -20.39
C VAL A 634 -13.57 -12.96 -20.33
N ASN A 635 -13.94 -14.24 -20.50
CA ASN A 635 -15.32 -14.70 -20.40
C ASN A 635 -15.55 -15.34 -19.03
N ILE A 636 -16.47 -14.78 -18.24
CA ILE A 636 -16.83 -15.24 -16.91
C ILE A 636 -18.22 -15.88 -17.01
N PRO A 637 -18.36 -17.18 -16.67
CA PRO A 637 -19.66 -17.83 -16.70
C PRO A 637 -20.54 -17.38 -15.54
N LEU A 638 -21.84 -17.24 -15.80
CA LEU A 638 -22.83 -16.80 -14.82
C LEU A 638 -23.60 -17.98 -14.21
N GLY A 639 -24.11 -17.80 -12.98
CA GLY A 639 -24.93 -18.75 -12.26
C GLY A 639 -24.17 -19.95 -11.68
N ILE A 640 -22.85 -19.85 -11.57
CA ILE A 640 -21.98 -20.93 -11.07
C ILE A 640 -20.87 -20.36 -10.17
N MET A 641 -20.09 -21.26 -9.55
CA MET A 641 -18.90 -20.90 -8.79
C MET A 641 -17.66 -20.87 -9.70
N VAL A 642 -17.03 -19.71 -9.79
CA VAL A 642 -15.84 -19.44 -10.62
C VAL A 642 -14.66 -19.10 -9.73
N CYS A 643 -13.55 -19.84 -9.84
CA CYS A 643 -12.29 -19.48 -9.21
C CYS A 643 -11.36 -18.77 -10.20
N VAL A 644 -10.84 -17.61 -9.80
CA VAL A 644 -9.76 -16.90 -10.51
C VAL A 644 -8.46 -17.21 -9.78
N THR A 645 -7.59 -17.95 -10.45
CA THR A 645 -6.35 -18.52 -9.89
C THR A 645 -5.11 -17.98 -10.58
N GLY A 646 -3.94 -18.38 -10.13
CA GLY A 646 -2.64 -18.03 -10.73
C GLY A 646 -1.63 -17.56 -9.68
N VAL A 647 -0.38 -17.49 -10.07
CA VAL A 647 0.72 -17.08 -9.18
C VAL A 647 0.54 -15.68 -8.61
N SER A 648 1.27 -15.34 -7.55
CA SER A 648 1.25 -14.01 -6.96
C SER A 648 1.67 -12.95 -7.99
N GLY A 649 0.96 -11.81 -8.03
CA GLY A 649 1.22 -10.75 -9.02
C GLY A 649 0.78 -11.03 -10.46
N SER A 650 0.08 -12.13 -10.78
CA SER A 650 -0.35 -12.49 -12.15
C SER A 650 -1.47 -11.61 -12.74
N GLY A 651 -2.06 -10.69 -11.96
CA GLY A 651 -3.10 -9.77 -12.42
C GLY A 651 -4.53 -10.11 -12.02
N LYS A 652 -4.74 -11.10 -11.14
CA LYS A 652 -6.06 -11.52 -10.64
C LYS A 652 -6.88 -10.36 -10.10
N SER A 653 -6.33 -9.61 -9.12
CA SER A 653 -7.02 -8.48 -8.47
C SER A 653 -7.21 -7.32 -9.44
N SER A 654 -6.31 -7.11 -10.41
CA SER A 654 -6.49 -6.10 -11.47
C SER A 654 -7.70 -6.42 -12.35
N LEU A 655 -7.88 -7.69 -12.72
CA LEU A 655 -9.04 -8.13 -13.51
C LEU A 655 -10.35 -8.07 -12.70
N VAL A 656 -10.34 -8.65 -11.50
CA VAL A 656 -11.57 -8.89 -10.72
C VAL A 656 -11.97 -7.66 -9.91
N ASN A 657 -11.05 -7.07 -9.13
CA ASN A 657 -11.35 -5.97 -8.23
C ASN A 657 -11.33 -4.62 -8.95
N GLU A 658 -10.27 -4.35 -9.74
CA GLU A 658 -10.10 -3.03 -10.37
C GLU A 658 -11.03 -2.84 -11.58
N ILE A 659 -11.23 -3.86 -12.41
CA ILE A 659 -12.05 -3.75 -13.61
C ILE A 659 -13.46 -4.27 -13.36
N LEU A 660 -13.61 -5.58 -13.13
CA LEU A 660 -14.93 -6.24 -13.08
C LEU A 660 -15.81 -5.65 -11.98
N TYR A 661 -15.35 -5.68 -10.73
CA TYR A 661 -16.13 -5.17 -9.61
C TYR A 661 -16.48 -3.69 -9.77
N LYS A 662 -15.47 -2.84 -10.01
CA LYS A 662 -15.69 -1.38 -10.07
C LYS A 662 -16.63 -1.00 -11.20
N LYS A 663 -16.53 -1.66 -12.38
CA LYS A 663 -17.45 -1.40 -13.50
C LYS A 663 -18.87 -1.84 -13.19
N LEU A 664 -19.04 -3.06 -12.66
CA LEU A 664 -20.36 -3.56 -12.28
C LEU A 664 -20.98 -2.73 -11.14
N ALA A 665 -20.19 -2.36 -10.14
CA ALA A 665 -20.66 -1.51 -9.04
C ALA A 665 -21.12 -0.13 -9.55
N ARG A 666 -20.39 0.47 -10.48
CA ARG A 666 -20.80 1.73 -11.11
C ARG A 666 -22.11 1.57 -11.88
N ARG A 667 -22.29 0.46 -12.58
CA ARG A 667 -23.45 0.22 -13.45
C ARG A 667 -24.69 -0.24 -12.68
N LEU A 668 -24.54 -1.26 -11.83
CA LEU A 668 -25.65 -1.91 -11.13
C LEU A 668 -25.98 -1.24 -9.81
N ASN A 669 -24.96 -0.90 -9.01
CA ASN A 669 -25.13 -0.30 -7.68
C ASN A 669 -25.07 1.23 -7.69
N LYS A 670 -24.89 1.88 -8.86
CA LYS A 670 -24.74 3.34 -9.01
C LYS A 670 -23.59 3.91 -8.15
N SER A 671 -22.54 3.12 -7.97
CA SER A 671 -21.35 3.53 -7.22
C SER A 671 -20.54 4.56 -8.01
N ARG A 672 -19.86 5.46 -7.31
CA ARG A 672 -19.03 6.55 -7.91
C ARG A 672 -17.59 6.14 -8.20
N ILE A 673 -17.24 4.88 -7.99
CA ILE A 673 -15.87 4.39 -8.19
C ILE A 673 -15.51 4.33 -9.67
N LYS A 674 -14.23 4.68 -9.99
CA LYS A 674 -13.71 4.63 -11.36
C LYS A 674 -13.17 3.22 -11.62
N PRO A 675 -13.63 2.53 -12.67
CA PRO A 675 -13.08 1.22 -13.06
C PRO A 675 -11.71 1.39 -13.70
N GLY A 676 -10.88 0.35 -13.60
CA GLY A 676 -9.61 0.25 -14.32
C GLY A 676 -9.79 0.22 -15.85
N HIS A 677 -8.69 0.33 -16.57
CA HIS A 677 -8.69 0.46 -18.02
C HIS A 677 -9.17 -0.82 -18.74
N HIS A 678 -10.22 -0.68 -19.51
CA HIS A 678 -10.83 -1.73 -20.37
C HIS A 678 -11.75 -1.05 -21.40
N ASP A 679 -12.09 -1.73 -22.47
CA ASP A 679 -13.01 -1.18 -23.46
C ASP A 679 -14.47 -1.34 -22.98
N HIS A 680 -14.97 -2.56 -22.96
CA HIS A 680 -16.36 -2.83 -22.60
C HIS A 680 -16.53 -4.06 -21.72
N ILE A 681 -17.64 -4.09 -20.96
CA ILE A 681 -18.16 -5.32 -20.32
C ILE A 681 -19.53 -5.60 -20.90
N VAL A 682 -19.73 -6.80 -21.44
CA VAL A 682 -20.97 -7.24 -22.08
C VAL A 682 -21.59 -8.37 -21.28
N GLY A 683 -22.93 -8.45 -21.24
CA GLY A 683 -23.67 -9.52 -20.56
C GLY A 683 -24.11 -9.19 -19.13
N TYR A 684 -23.89 -7.98 -18.64
CA TYR A 684 -24.28 -7.57 -17.27
C TYR A 684 -25.80 -7.39 -17.10
N ASP A 685 -26.61 -7.36 -18.16
CA ASP A 685 -28.07 -7.22 -18.07
C ASP A 685 -28.74 -8.43 -17.40
N ALA A 686 -28.03 -9.57 -17.36
CA ALA A 686 -28.47 -10.76 -16.61
C ALA A 686 -28.34 -10.58 -15.08
N LEU A 687 -27.64 -9.57 -14.62
CA LEU A 687 -27.32 -9.31 -13.21
C LEU A 687 -28.14 -8.12 -12.68
N ASP A 688 -28.55 -8.21 -11.42
CA ASP A 688 -29.25 -7.12 -10.72
C ASP A 688 -28.35 -6.37 -9.74
N LYS A 689 -27.32 -7.01 -9.20
CA LYS A 689 -26.47 -6.46 -8.15
C LYS A 689 -25.08 -7.10 -8.16
N VAL A 690 -24.07 -6.31 -7.76
CA VAL A 690 -22.74 -6.83 -7.43
C VAL A 690 -22.44 -6.60 -5.95
N ILE A 691 -21.89 -7.60 -5.29
CA ILE A 691 -21.49 -7.56 -3.88
C ILE A 691 -20.01 -7.97 -3.80
N ASN A 692 -19.19 -7.07 -3.25
CA ASN A 692 -17.78 -7.35 -2.97
C ASN A 692 -17.61 -7.71 -1.49
N ILE A 693 -16.97 -8.83 -1.23
CA ILE A 693 -16.67 -9.36 0.10
C ILE A 693 -15.16 -9.45 0.23
N ASP A 694 -14.56 -8.36 0.65
CA ASP A 694 -13.12 -8.20 0.86
C ASP A 694 -12.76 -8.22 2.35
N GLN A 695 -11.47 -8.24 2.64
CA GLN A 695 -10.91 -8.26 4.00
C GLN A 695 -10.92 -6.88 4.70
N SER A 696 -11.46 -5.84 4.08
CA SER A 696 -11.53 -4.52 4.70
C SER A 696 -12.40 -4.53 5.96
N PRO A 697 -12.06 -3.75 6.99
CA PRO A 697 -12.84 -3.70 8.24
C PRO A 697 -14.31 -3.37 7.99
N ILE A 698 -15.22 -3.94 8.79
CA ILE A 698 -16.66 -3.65 8.76
C ILE A 698 -17.02 -2.23 9.23
N GLY A 699 -16.04 -1.47 9.67
CA GLY A 699 -16.13 -0.06 10.04
C GLY A 699 -14.82 0.45 10.62
N ARG A 700 -14.65 1.76 10.61
CA ARG A 700 -13.41 2.43 11.07
C ARG A 700 -13.46 2.88 12.54
N SER A 701 -14.59 2.72 13.19
CA SER A 701 -14.86 3.22 14.56
C SER A 701 -15.03 2.06 15.52
N PRO A 702 -14.60 2.18 16.79
CA PRO A 702 -14.89 1.20 17.84
C PRO A 702 -16.39 0.93 18.07
N ARG A 703 -17.26 1.78 17.56
CA ARG A 703 -18.73 1.60 17.60
C ARG A 703 -19.23 0.60 16.58
N SER A 704 -18.48 0.37 15.50
CA SER A 704 -18.82 -0.65 14.52
C SER A 704 -18.52 -2.03 15.12
N ASN A 705 -19.48 -2.94 15.04
CA ASN A 705 -19.37 -4.29 15.57
C ASN A 705 -20.24 -5.27 14.76
N PRO A 706 -20.10 -6.59 14.94
CA PRO A 706 -20.90 -7.58 14.22
C PRO A 706 -22.41 -7.35 14.31
N ALA A 707 -22.94 -7.00 15.50
CA ALA A 707 -24.35 -6.77 15.69
C ALA A 707 -24.89 -5.55 14.93
N THR A 708 -24.12 -4.46 14.85
CA THR A 708 -24.51 -3.26 14.10
C THR A 708 -24.41 -3.49 12.59
N TYR A 709 -23.38 -4.17 12.12
CA TYR A 709 -23.16 -4.40 10.70
C TYR A 709 -24.22 -5.35 10.09
N THR A 710 -24.56 -6.43 10.78
CA THR A 710 -25.62 -7.36 10.36
C THR A 710 -27.03 -6.77 10.52
N GLY A 711 -27.14 -5.64 11.21
CA GLY A 711 -28.42 -5.00 11.55
C GLY A 711 -29.23 -5.77 12.61
N VAL A 712 -28.66 -6.76 13.29
CA VAL A 712 -29.34 -7.46 14.39
C VAL A 712 -29.49 -6.56 15.62
N PHE A 713 -28.56 -5.62 15.81
CA PHE A 713 -28.61 -4.67 16.92
C PHE A 713 -29.87 -3.79 16.92
N ASP A 714 -30.36 -3.42 15.75
CA ASP A 714 -31.58 -2.66 15.62
C ASP A 714 -32.81 -3.43 16.15
N MET A 715 -32.85 -4.73 15.91
CA MET A 715 -33.90 -5.62 16.43
C MET A 715 -33.76 -5.87 17.93
N ILE A 716 -32.51 -5.98 18.42
CA ILE A 716 -32.22 -6.11 19.86
C ILE A 716 -32.70 -4.83 20.59
N ARG A 717 -32.42 -3.65 20.06
CA ARG A 717 -32.86 -2.38 20.65
C ARG A 717 -34.39 -2.27 20.70
N ASP A 718 -35.07 -2.73 19.66
CA ASP A 718 -36.56 -2.79 19.64
C ASP A 718 -37.09 -3.76 20.69
N LEU A 719 -36.42 -4.90 20.86
CA LEU A 719 -36.81 -5.89 21.89
C LEU A 719 -36.66 -5.28 23.30
N PHE A 720 -35.56 -4.62 23.61
CA PHE A 720 -35.34 -3.96 24.89
C PHE A 720 -36.32 -2.81 25.14
N ALA A 721 -36.64 -2.01 24.12
CA ALA A 721 -37.65 -0.95 24.23
C ALA A 721 -39.06 -1.48 24.52
N ASN A 722 -39.36 -2.73 24.18
CA ASN A 722 -40.62 -3.39 24.41
C ASN A 722 -40.70 -4.14 25.75
N THR A 723 -39.63 -4.19 26.54
CA THR A 723 -39.68 -4.77 27.91
C THR A 723 -40.61 -3.98 28.84
N LYS A 724 -41.12 -4.63 29.89
CA LYS A 724 -42.02 -3.98 30.88
C LYS A 724 -41.30 -2.79 31.56
N ASP A 725 -40.06 -2.95 31.93
CA ASP A 725 -39.24 -1.93 32.63
C ASP A 725 -38.96 -0.73 31.72
N ALA A 726 -38.67 -0.93 30.45
CA ALA A 726 -38.46 0.14 29.49
C ALA A 726 -39.75 0.94 29.26
N LYS A 727 -40.88 0.25 29.08
CA LYS A 727 -42.21 0.89 28.92
C LYS A 727 -42.62 1.68 30.16
N ALA A 728 -42.39 1.14 31.35
CA ALA A 728 -42.70 1.82 32.60
C ALA A 728 -41.89 3.11 32.79
N ARG A 729 -40.63 3.13 32.29
CA ARG A 729 -39.73 4.31 32.31
C ARG A 729 -39.88 5.23 31.09
N GLY A 730 -40.76 4.90 30.14
CA GLY A 730 -40.94 5.66 28.89
C GLY A 730 -39.76 5.62 27.95
N TYR A 731 -38.89 4.59 28.03
CA TYR A 731 -37.71 4.44 27.22
C TYR A 731 -38.05 3.96 25.81
N LYS A 732 -37.62 4.72 24.81
CA LYS A 732 -37.75 4.39 23.38
C LYS A 732 -36.49 3.70 22.86
N LYS A 733 -36.55 3.12 21.64
CA LYS A 733 -35.44 2.47 20.93
C LYS A 733 -34.12 3.27 20.96
N GLY A 734 -34.18 4.63 20.87
CA GLY A 734 -33.03 5.52 20.92
C GLY A 734 -32.25 5.44 22.23
N ARG A 735 -32.93 5.13 23.37
CA ARG A 735 -32.25 4.99 24.66
C ARG A 735 -31.24 3.86 24.71
N PHE A 736 -31.48 2.80 23.95
CA PHE A 736 -30.62 1.62 23.85
C PHE A 736 -29.55 1.73 22.74
N SER A 737 -29.35 2.93 22.18
CA SER A 737 -28.30 3.19 21.20
C SER A 737 -27.08 3.84 21.87
N PHE A 738 -25.90 3.28 21.67
CA PHE A 738 -24.65 3.92 22.11
C PHE A 738 -24.20 5.07 21.19
N ASN A 739 -24.86 5.28 20.04
CA ASN A 739 -24.59 6.38 19.12
C ASN A 739 -25.37 7.67 19.44
N VAL A 740 -26.45 7.57 20.19
CA VAL A 740 -27.37 8.68 20.51
C VAL A 740 -27.25 9.05 21.97
N SER A 741 -27.27 10.36 22.28
CA SER A 741 -27.28 10.86 23.66
C SER A 741 -28.53 10.42 24.40
N GLY A 742 -28.43 10.34 25.73
CA GLY A 742 -29.52 9.99 26.62
C GLY A 742 -29.40 8.60 27.26
N GLY A 743 -28.91 7.57 26.56
CA GLY A 743 -28.70 6.23 27.12
C GLY A 743 -27.27 5.77 27.16
N ARG A 744 -26.40 6.40 26.38
CA ARG A 744 -24.97 6.10 26.34
C ARG A 744 -24.20 6.73 27.50
N CYS A 745 -23.03 6.23 27.78
CA CYS A 745 -22.06 6.92 28.65
C CYS A 745 -21.56 8.18 27.94
N GLU A 746 -21.76 9.35 28.54
CA GLU A 746 -21.34 10.60 27.91
C GLU A 746 -19.84 10.87 28.04
N ALA A 747 -19.12 10.26 29.01
CA ALA A 747 -17.68 10.38 29.14
C ALA A 747 -16.94 9.81 27.93
N CYS A 748 -17.27 8.58 27.51
CA CYS A 748 -16.70 7.97 26.29
C CYS A 748 -17.64 8.14 25.07
N ARG A 749 -18.75 8.84 25.21
CA ARG A 749 -19.76 9.05 24.15
C ARG A 749 -20.23 7.75 23.47
N GLY A 750 -20.20 6.63 24.22
CA GLY A 750 -20.63 5.31 23.76
C GLY A 750 -19.55 4.45 23.12
N ASP A 751 -18.30 4.89 23.07
CA ASP A 751 -17.17 4.10 22.54
C ASP A 751 -16.78 2.95 23.48
N GLY A 752 -16.98 3.10 24.79
CA GLY A 752 -16.56 2.16 25.83
C GLY A 752 -15.06 2.30 26.18
N ILE A 753 -14.30 2.93 25.30
CA ILE A 753 -12.87 3.16 25.44
C ILE A 753 -12.56 4.64 25.24
N ILE A 754 -11.43 5.08 25.77
CA ILE A 754 -10.88 6.43 25.58
C ILE A 754 -9.58 6.29 24.80
N LYS A 755 -9.49 7.00 23.68
CA LYS A 755 -8.28 7.09 22.88
C LYS A 755 -7.36 8.13 23.50
N ILE A 756 -6.14 7.75 23.83
CA ILE A 756 -5.08 8.63 24.28
C ILE A 756 -4.12 8.80 23.11
N GLU A 757 -4.13 9.99 22.51
CA GLU A 757 -3.25 10.31 21.39
C GLU A 757 -1.82 10.54 21.88
N MET A 758 -0.88 9.79 21.34
CA MET A 758 0.55 9.87 21.64
C MET A 758 1.29 10.42 20.43
N HIS A 759 1.83 11.64 20.51
CA HIS A 759 2.45 12.33 19.35
C HIS A 759 3.58 11.57 18.66
N PHE A 760 4.29 10.68 19.34
CA PHE A 760 5.45 9.93 18.80
C PHE A 760 5.32 8.41 18.92
N LEU A 761 4.25 7.92 19.53
CA LEU A 761 3.96 6.49 19.74
C LEU A 761 2.58 6.15 19.17
N PRO A 762 2.28 4.86 18.95
CA PRO A 762 0.92 4.45 18.62
C PRO A 762 -0.09 4.90 19.67
N ASP A 763 -1.27 5.28 19.23
CA ASP A 763 -2.37 5.66 20.11
C ASP A 763 -2.73 4.52 21.08
N VAL A 764 -2.93 4.84 22.35
CA VAL A 764 -3.33 3.89 23.38
C VAL A 764 -4.84 3.97 23.61
N TYR A 765 -5.49 2.83 23.67
CA TYR A 765 -6.92 2.70 23.94
C TYR A 765 -7.12 2.09 25.33
N VAL A 766 -7.71 2.84 26.24
CA VAL A 766 -8.00 2.37 27.61
C VAL A 766 -9.52 2.27 27.84
N PRO A 767 -9.99 1.30 28.63
CA PRO A 767 -11.41 1.23 29.01
C PRO A 767 -11.85 2.51 29.70
N CYS A 768 -13.05 2.98 29.39
CA CYS A 768 -13.61 4.17 30.04
C CYS A 768 -13.85 3.92 31.52
N GLU A 769 -13.23 4.67 32.40
CA GLU A 769 -13.35 4.55 33.86
C GLU A 769 -14.78 4.73 34.36
N VAL A 770 -15.56 5.61 33.73
CA VAL A 770 -16.94 5.95 34.15
C VAL A 770 -17.91 4.78 33.89
N CYS A 771 -17.82 4.13 32.76
CA CYS A 771 -18.71 3.00 32.42
C CYS A 771 -18.04 1.63 32.53
N GLY A 772 -16.76 1.55 32.84
CA GLY A 772 -16.03 0.28 32.88
C GLY A 772 -16.09 -0.49 31.55
N GLY A 773 -16.00 0.20 30.43
CA GLY A 773 -16.12 -0.40 29.09
C GLY A 773 -17.55 -0.68 28.62
N LYS A 774 -18.57 -0.51 29.45
CA LYS A 774 -19.97 -0.93 29.19
C LYS A 774 -20.75 -0.06 28.20
N ARG A 775 -20.21 1.06 27.73
CA ARG A 775 -20.78 1.98 26.72
C ARG A 775 -22.06 2.73 27.12
N TYR A 776 -22.80 2.31 28.14
CA TYR A 776 -24.08 2.85 28.57
C TYR A 776 -24.03 3.43 29.98
N ASN A 777 -24.99 4.29 30.29
CA ASN A 777 -25.23 4.75 31.64
C ASN A 777 -25.93 3.67 32.50
N ARG A 778 -25.91 3.82 33.83
CA ARG A 778 -26.47 2.84 34.77
C ARG A 778 -27.96 2.60 34.55
N GLU A 779 -28.73 3.67 34.35
CA GLU A 779 -30.19 3.58 34.17
C GLU A 779 -30.59 2.75 32.93
N THR A 780 -29.79 2.81 31.85
CA THR A 780 -30.05 1.99 30.66
C THR A 780 -29.68 0.53 30.94
N LEU A 781 -28.62 0.27 31.69
CA LEU A 781 -28.17 -1.08 32.05
C LEU A 781 -29.09 -1.77 33.08
N ASP A 782 -29.92 -1.02 33.81
CA ASP A 782 -30.91 -1.58 34.72
C ASP A 782 -32.06 -2.28 33.99
N VAL A 783 -32.34 -1.90 32.73
CA VAL A 783 -33.34 -2.58 31.92
C VAL A 783 -32.79 -3.92 31.46
N LYS A 784 -33.54 -5.01 31.82
CA LYS A 784 -33.09 -6.36 31.51
C LYS A 784 -34.09 -7.11 30.66
N TYR A 785 -33.59 -7.98 29.79
CA TYR A 785 -34.34 -8.99 29.06
C TYR A 785 -33.76 -10.36 29.41
N LYS A 786 -34.59 -11.29 29.92
CA LYS A 786 -34.16 -12.60 30.47
C LYS A 786 -32.97 -12.49 31.47
N GLY A 787 -33.00 -11.44 32.31
CA GLY A 787 -31.98 -11.20 33.33
C GLY A 787 -30.67 -10.52 32.82
N LYS A 788 -30.54 -10.29 31.53
CA LYS A 788 -29.34 -9.70 30.89
C LYS A 788 -29.62 -8.24 30.46
N SER A 789 -28.67 -7.33 30.71
CA SER A 789 -28.68 -5.95 30.18
C SER A 789 -28.34 -5.93 28.70
N ILE A 790 -28.50 -4.77 28.05
CA ILE A 790 -28.12 -4.63 26.63
C ILE A 790 -26.63 -4.76 26.42
N PHE A 791 -25.80 -4.39 27.40
CA PHE A 791 -24.37 -4.61 27.36
C PHE A 791 -24.03 -6.10 27.46
N ASP A 792 -24.65 -6.83 28.41
CA ASP A 792 -24.42 -8.27 28.57
C ASP A 792 -24.77 -9.04 27.28
N VAL A 793 -25.80 -8.58 26.55
CA VAL A 793 -26.14 -9.16 25.23
C VAL A 793 -25.09 -8.84 24.18
N LEU A 794 -24.53 -7.66 24.18
CA LEU A 794 -23.44 -7.32 23.26
C LEU A 794 -22.13 -8.05 23.59
N ASP A 795 -21.93 -8.39 24.85
CA ASP A 795 -20.77 -9.16 25.33
C ASP A 795 -20.91 -10.68 25.12
N MET A 796 -22.12 -11.16 24.80
CA MET A 796 -22.32 -12.57 24.43
C MET A 796 -21.59 -12.93 23.14
N THR A 797 -21.03 -14.12 23.09
CA THR A 797 -20.59 -14.75 21.85
C THR A 797 -21.78 -15.11 20.98
N VAL A 798 -21.55 -15.30 19.68
CA VAL A 798 -22.58 -15.76 18.74
C VAL A 798 -23.18 -17.10 19.21
N GLU A 799 -22.36 -18.00 19.76
CA GLU A 799 -22.77 -19.30 20.29
C GLU A 799 -23.71 -19.17 21.48
N GLU A 800 -23.42 -18.31 22.45
CA GLU A 800 -24.28 -18.04 23.61
C GLU A 800 -25.57 -17.30 23.22
N ALA A 801 -25.52 -16.44 22.22
CA ALA A 801 -26.65 -15.65 21.79
C ALA A 801 -27.72 -16.49 21.06
N LEU A 802 -27.34 -17.59 20.40
CA LEU A 802 -28.28 -18.46 19.69
C LEU A 802 -29.39 -19.04 20.60
N PRO A 803 -29.05 -19.76 21.70
CA PRO A 803 -30.07 -20.26 22.62
C PRO A 803 -30.76 -19.12 23.37
N PHE A 804 -30.12 -18.02 23.68
CA PHE A 804 -30.73 -16.89 24.36
C PHE A 804 -31.88 -16.28 23.55
N PHE A 805 -31.72 -16.17 22.22
CA PHE A 805 -32.75 -15.64 21.31
C PHE A 805 -33.59 -16.72 20.61
N GLU A 806 -33.59 -17.95 21.07
CA GLU A 806 -34.34 -19.07 20.47
C GLU A 806 -35.81 -18.72 20.16
N ASN A 807 -36.49 -17.99 21.06
CA ASN A 807 -37.88 -17.60 20.92
C ASN A 807 -38.10 -16.26 20.17
N VAL A 808 -37.05 -15.70 19.53
CA VAL A 808 -37.12 -14.46 18.75
C VAL A 808 -36.60 -14.72 17.33
N PRO A 809 -37.46 -15.27 16.43
CA PRO A 809 -37.04 -15.82 15.14
C PRO A 809 -36.27 -14.85 14.26
N PHE A 810 -36.63 -13.56 14.26
CA PHE A 810 -35.94 -12.54 13.44
C PHE A 810 -34.50 -12.25 13.90
N ILE A 811 -34.25 -12.26 15.20
CA ILE A 811 -32.92 -12.09 15.78
C ILE A 811 -32.12 -13.38 15.58
N ARG A 812 -32.69 -14.53 15.94
CA ARG A 812 -32.08 -15.85 15.80
C ARG A 812 -31.56 -16.10 14.40
N ARG A 813 -32.36 -15.87 13.37
CA ARG A 813 -31.96 -16.07 11.96
C ARG A 813 -30.67 -15.32 11.58
N LYS A 814 -30.50 -14.08 12.06
CA LYS A 814 -29.30 -13.28 11.76
C LYS A 814 -28.09 -13.77 12.55
N ILE A 815 -28.28 -14.21 13.78
CA ILE A 815 -27.20 -14.78 14.60
C ILE A 815 -26.79 -16.15 14.06
N GLU A 816 -27.73 -16.96 13.58
CA GLU A 816 -27.50 -18.26 12.95
C GLU A 816 -26.60 -18.14 11.71
N THR A 817 -26.78 -17.11 10.87
CA THR A 817 -25.85 -16.88 9.73
C THR A 817 -24.45 -16.52 10.16
N LEU A 818 -24.24 -15.87 11.30
CA LEU A 818 -22.91 -15.64 11.88
C LEU A 818 -22.29 -16.94 12.40
N TYR A 819 -23.10 -17.81 12.98
CA TYR A 819 -22.67 -19.14 13.44
C TYR A 819 -22.27 -20.03 12.25
N ASP A 820 -23.09 -20.07 11.19
CA ASP A 820 -22.86 -20.87 9.98
C ASP A 820 -21.52 -20.54 9.30
N VAL A 821 -21.13 -19.27 9.30
CA VAL A 821 -19.84 -18.85 8.72
C VAL A 821 -18.64 -19.11 9.64
N GLY A 822 -18.82 -19.85 10.76
CA GLY A 822 -17.74 -20.22 11.67
C GLY A 822 -17.28 -19.11 12.62
N LEU A 823 -18.19 -18.16 12.98
CA LEU A 823 -17.91 -17.06 13.91
C LEU A 823 -18.56 -17.28 15.29
N SER A 824 -18.70 -18.54 15.72
CA SER A 824 -19.35 -18.90 16.99
C SER A 824 -18.72 -18.20 18.20
N TYR A 825 -17.40 -18.01 18.19
CA TYR A 825 -16.60 -17.44 19.27
C TYR A 825 -16.59 -15.92 19.33
N VAL A 826 -17.01 -15.24 18.25
CA VAL A 826 -16.98 -13.77 18.16
C VAL A 826 -18.10 -13.17 19.00
N LYS A 827 -17.79 -12.11 19.79
CA LYS A 827 -18.81 -11.38 20.55
C LYS A 827 -19.64 -10.47 19.65
N LEU A 828 -20.96 -10.40 19.88
CA LEU A 828 -21.87 -9.54 19.11
C LEU A 828 -21.44 -8.06 19.10
N GLY A 829 -20.93 -7.56 20.22
CA GLY A 829 -20.45 -6.18 20.39
C GLY A 829 -18.95 -5.97 20.20
N GLN A 830 -18.21 -6.97 19.68
CA GLN A 830 -16.75 -6.86 19.47
C GLN A 830 -16.41 -5.71 18.53
N PRO A 831 -15.53 -4.78 18.91
CA PRO A 831 -15.17 -3.65 18.06
C PRO A 831 -14.56 -4.11 16.73
N SER A 832 -14.92 -3.44 15.64
CA SER A 832 -14.39 -3.76 14.31
C SER A 832 -12.87 -3.64 14.21
N THR A 833 -12.26 -2.85 15.09
CA THR A 833 -10.80 -2.64 15.16
C THR A 833 -10.03 -3.83 15.74
N THR A 834 -10.72 -4.73 16.45
CA THR A 834 -10.13 -5.95 17.04
C THR A 834 -10.37 -7.20 16.20
N LEU A 835 -11.18 -7.09 15.14
CA LEU A 835 -11.46 -8.19 14.23
C LEU A 835 -10.30 -8.38 13.24
N SER A 836 -9.97 -9.63 12.92
CA SER A 836 -9.09 -9.96 11.82
C SER A 836 -9.76 -9.68 10.46
N GLY A 837 -8.96 -9.58 9.38
CA GLY A 837 -9.49 -9.39 8.03
C GLY A 837 -10.44 -10.51 7.60
N GLY A 838 -10.12 -11.76 7.92
CA GLY A 838 -10.96 -12.92 7.64
C GLY A 838 -12.28 -12.92 8.44
N GLU A 839 -12.26 -12.52 9.71
CA GLU A 839 -13.49 -12.36 10.52
C GLU A 839 -14.39 -11.27 9.95
N ALA A 840 -13.81 -10.10 9.57
CA ALA A 840 -14.57 -9.02 8.94
C ALA A 840 -15.21 -9.48 7.63
N GLN A 841 -14.51 -10.24 6.81
CA GLN A 841 -15.01 -10.80 5.57
C GLN A 841 -16.16 -11.78 5.80
N ARG A 842 -16.02 -12.68 6.78
CA ARG A 842 -17.09 -13.62 7.15
C ARG A 842 -18.34 -12.93 7.70
N ILE A 843 -18.19 -11.83 8.46
CA ILE A 843 -19.35 -11.01 8.90
C ILE A 843 -20.08 -10.40 7.71
N LYS A 844 -19.34 -9.91 6.69
CA LYS A 844 -19.94 -9.41 5.45
C LYS A 844 -20.72 -10.52 4.73
N LEU A 845 -20.11 -11.70 4.62
CA LEU A 845 -20.75 -12.87 4.01
C LEU A 845 -22.03 -13.28 4.77
N ALA A 846 -21.98 -13.39 6.11
CA ALA A 846 -23.15 -13.70 6.94
C ALA A 846 -24.28 -12.69 6.73
N THR A 847 -23.94 -11.40 6.59
CA THR A 847 -24.93 -10.34 6.34
C THR A 847 -25.67 -10.57 5.02
N GLU A 848 -24.96 -10.92 3.97
CA GLU A 848 -25.58 -11.19 2.66
C GLU A 848 -26.39 -12.49 2.66
N LEU A 849 -25.93 -13.55 3.34
CA LEU A 849 -26.67 -14.80 3.53
C LEU A 849 -28.01 -14.58 4.27
N SER A 850 -28.07 -13.61 5.18
CA SER A 850 -29.28 -13.29 5.92
C SER A 850 -30.37 -12.61 5.07
N ARG A 851 -30.01 -12.13 3.86
CA ARG A 851 -30.91 -11.46 2.91
C ARG A 851 -31.57 -12.45 1.96
N ARG A 852 -32.71 -12.07 1.41
CA ARG A 852 -33.36 -12.88 0.37
C ARG A 852 -32.59 -12.77 -0.94
N SER A 853 -32.17 -13.91 -1.47
CA SER A 853 -31.49 -14.00 -2.76
C SER A 853 -32.47 -13.77 -3.93
N THR A 854 -32.01 -13.08 -4.96
CA THR A 854 -32.75 -12.90 -6.22
C THR A 854 -32.37 -13.96 -7.28
N GLY A 855 -31.26 -14.68 -7.06
CA GLY A 855 -30.68 -15.61 -8.04
C GLY A 855 -29.96 -14.93 -9.21
N ARG A 856 -29.78 -13.59 -9.18
CA ARG A 856 -29.15 -12.79 -10.25
C ARG A 856 -28.04 -11.89 -9.72
N THR A 857 -27.57 -12.16 -8.50
CA THR A 857 -26.50 -11.40 -7.86
C THR A 857 -25.15 -12.02 -8.19
N ILE A 858 -24.15 -11.17 -8.50
CA ILE A 858 -22.75 -11.60 -8.57
C ILE A 858 -22.04 -11.25 -7.25
N TYR A 859 -21.50 -12.27 -6.59
CA TYR A 859 -20.66 -12.17 -5.40
C TYR A 859 -19.19 -12.25 -5.84
N ILE A 860 -18.38 -11.30 -5.40
CA ILE A 860 -16.94 -11.28 -5.62
C ILE A 860 -16.27 -11.41 -4.28
N LEU A 861 -15.45 -12.45 -4.10
CA LEU A 861 -14.72 -12.73 -2.87
C LEU A 861 -13.21 -12.73 -3.16
N ASP A 862 -12.46 -12.05 -2.33
CA ASP A 862 -11.00 -11.96 -2.45
C ASP A 862 -10.35 -12.74 -1.31
N GLU A 863 -9.73 -13.88 -1.65
CA GLU A 863 -9.03 -14.80 -0.73
C GLU A 863 -9.82 -15.12 0.55
N PRO A 864 -11.05 -15.66 0.45
CA PRO A 864 -11.92 -15.84 1.61
C PRO A 864 -11.46 -16.93 2.59
N THR A 865 -10.45 -17.76 2.23
CA THR A 865 -9.88 -18.79 3.10
C THR A 865 -8.76 -18.30 4.01
N THR A 866 -8.42 -17.02 3.91
CA THR A 866 -7.35 -16.40 4.72
C THR A 866 -7.58 -16.62 6.21
N GLY A 867 -6.60 -17.21 6.89
CA GLY A 867 -6.63 -17.45 8.34
C GLY A 867 -7.62 -18.53 8.77
N LEU A 868 -8.05 -19.40 7.87
CA LEU A 868 -8.99 -20.47 8.16
C LEU A 868 -8.32 -21.83 8.29
N HIS A 869 -8.67 -22.53 9.34
CA HIS A 869 -8.39 -23.95 9.48
C HIS A 869 -9.21 -24.77 8.47
N PHE A 870 -8.74 -25.99 8.09
CA PHE A 870 -9.42 -26.87 7.13
C PHE A 870 -10.93 -27.07 7.39
N GLU A 871 -11.34 -27.22 8.64
CA GLU A 871 -12.74 -27.37 9.04
C GLU A 871 -13.55 -26.10 8.73
N ASP A 872 -12.95 -24.91 8.94
CA ASP A 872 -13.59 -23.63 8.63
C ASP A 872 -13.66 -23.42 7.11
N VAL A 873 -12.64 -23.88 6.36
CA VAL A 873 -12.64 -23.88 4.89
C VAL A 873 -13.75 -24.78 4.36
N HIS A 874 -13.94 -25.95 4.96
CA HIS A 874 -15.03 -26.87 4.59
C HIS A 874 -16.40 -26.19 4.69
N LYS A 875 -16.69 -25.57 5.83
CA LYS A 875 -17.94 -24.81 6.04
C LYS A 875 -18.08 -23.66 5.04
N LEU A 876 -17.00 -22.96 4.77
CA LEU A 876 -17.02 -21.85 3.78
C LEU A 876 -17.36 -22.37 2.38
N VAL A 877 -16.76 -23.48 1.94
CA VAL A 877 -17.04 -24.11 0.65
C VAL A 877 -18.52 -24.49 0.52
N GLU A 878 -19.11 -25.08 1.56
CA GLU A 878 -20.55 -25.37 1.58
C GLU A 878 -21.41 -24.12 1.40
N ILE A 879 -21.03 -23.01 2.02
CA ILE A 879 -21.73 -21.73 1.90
C ILE A 879 -21.62 -21.18 0.48
N LEU A 880 -20.40 -21.20 -0.12
CA LEU A 880 -20.20 -20.72 -1.49
C LEU A 880 -21.04 -21.53 -2.49
N HIS A 881 -21.10 -22.85 -2.32
CA HIS A 881 -21.97 -23.71 -3.11
C HIS A 881 -23.44 -23.42 -2.91
N ARG A 882 -23.90 -23.19 -1.66
CA ARG A 882 -25.29 -22.80 -1.36
C ARG A 882 -25.68 -21.47 -2.04
N LEU A 883 -24.74 -20.51 -2.15
CA LEU A 883 -24.99 -19.26 -2.90
C LEU A 883 -25.12 -19.52 -4.41
N ALA A 884 -24.26 -20.37 -4.97
CA ALA A 884 -24.32 -20.73 -6.39
C ALA A 884 -25.57 -21.57 -6.72
N ASP A 885 -25.99 -22.48 -5.83
CA ASP A 885 -27.24 -23.25 -5.95
C ASP A 885 -28.48 -22.37 -5.95
N GLY A 886 -28.42 -21.20 -5.31
CA GLY A 886 -29.43 -20.17 -5.38
C GLY A 886 -29.50 -19.42 -6.72
N GLY A 887 -28.75 -19.84 -7.75
CA GLY A 887 -28.71 -19.22 -9.10
C GLY A 887 -27.74 -18.03 -9.20
N ASN A 888 -27.03 -17.65 -8.14
CA ASN A 888 -26.13 -16.52 -8.15
C ASN A 888 -24.77 -16.90 -8.81
N THR A 889 -24.07 -15.90 -9.27
CA THR A 889 -22.69 -16.05 -9.72
C THR A 889 -21.74 -15.79 -8.54
N VAL A 890 -20.83 -16.71 -8.28
CA VAL A 890 -19.84 -16.58 -7.20
C VAL A 890 -18.45 -16.57 -7.83
N VAL A 891 -17.79 -15.42 -7.82
CA VAL A 891 -16.41 -15.26 -8.34
C VAL A 891 -15.47 -15.16 -7.15
N VAL A 892 -14.52 -16.08 -7.05
CA VAL A 892 -13.59 -16.18 -5.94
C VAL A 892 -12.16 -16.08 -6.45
N ILE A 893 -11.39 -15.11 -5.96
CA ILE A 893 -9.94 -15.13 -6.13
C ILE A 893 -9.39 -16.04 -5.04
N GLU A 894 -8.70 -17.12 -5.43
CA GLU A 894 -8.24 -18.12 -4.47
C GLU A 894 -6.92 -18.81 -4.84
N HIS A 895 -6.22 -19.23 -3.80
CA HIS A 895 -5.00 -20.04 -3.84
C HIS A 895 -5.15 -21.40 -3.14
N ASN A 896 -6.14 -21.51 -2.28
CA ASN A 896 -6.42 -22.74 -1.55
C ASN A 896 -6.94 -23.83 -2.50
N LEU A 897 -6.20 -24.95 -2.59
CA LEU A 897 -6.50 -26.05 -3.52
C LEU A 897 -7.83 -26.74 -3.18
N ASP A 898 -8.23 -26.76 -1.92
CA ASP A 898 -9.50 -27.37 -1.50
C ASP A 898 -10.70 -26.61 -2.04
N VAL A 899 -10.61 -25.26 -2.11
CA VAL A 899 -11.65 -24.44 -2.76
C VAL A 899 -11.58 -24.60 -4.27
N ILE A 900 -10.37 -24.52 -4.86
CA ILE A 900 -10.17 -24.57 -6.31
C ILE A 900 -10.69 -25.91 -6.90
N LYS A 901 -10.42 -27.05 -6.24
CA LYS A 901 -10.89 -28.35 -6.72
C LYS A 901 -12.41 -28.48 -6.71
N THR A 902 -13.12 -27.69 -5.88
CA THR A 902 -14.59 -27.71 -5.79
C THR A 902 -15.27 -26.75 -6.77
N ALA A 903 -14.54 -25.80 -7.37
CA ALA A 903 -15.11 -24.80 -8.30
C ALA A 903 -15.71 -25.43 -9.56
N ASP A 904 -16.79 -24.85 -10.07
CA ASP A 904 -17.39 -25.28 -11.35
C ASP A 904 -16.54 -24.87 -12.54
N TYR A 905 -15.86 -23.71 -12.44
CA TYR A 905 -15.03 -23.17 -13.50
C TYR A 905 -13.80 -22.43 -12.92
N ILE A 906 -12.68 -22.54 -13.61
CA ILE A 906 -11.43 -21.87 -13.23
C ILE A 906 -10.99 -20.95 -14.35
N ILE A 907 -10.49 -19.77 -14.00
CA ILE A 907 -9.77 -18.84 -14.88
C ILE A 907 -8.37 -18.70 -14.29
N ASP A 908 -7.38 -19.27 -14.94
CA ASP A 908 -5.99 -19.28 -14.47
C ASP A 908 -5.17 -18.18 -15.14
N MET A 909 -4.63 -17.27 -14.32
CA MET A 909 -3.88 -16.08 -14.76
C MET A 909 -2.37 -16.34 -14.64
N GLY A 910 -1.60 -15.79 -15.58
CA GLY A 910 -0.14 -15.93 -15.52
C GLY A 910 0.55 -15.52 -16.81
N PRO A 911 1.66 -16.22 -17.21
CA PRO A 911 2.28 -17.39 -16.56
C PRO A 911 3.01 -17.06 -15.25
N GLU A 912 3.60 -15.88 -15.14
CA GLU A 912 4.36 -15.41 -13.99
C GLU A 912 3.70 -14.19 -13.35
N GLY A 913 4.35 -13.58 -12.35
CA GLY A 913 3.95 -12.30 -11.75
C GLY A 913 4.47 -11.08 -12.52
N GLY A 914 3.97 -9.88 -12.18
CA GLY A 914 4.42 -8.61 -12.73
C GLY A 914 4.28 -8.52 -14.24
N ASP A 915 5.30 -7.96 -14.89
CA ASP A 915 5.30 -7.75 -16.35
C ASP A 915 5.28 -9.03 -17.19
N ARG A 916 5.67 -10.18 -16.60
CA ARG A 916 5.60 -11.49 -17.26
C ARG A 916 4.25 -12.17 -17.09
N GLY A 917 3.35 -11.59 -16.28
CA GLY A 917 1.98 -12.03 -16.07
C GLY A 917 0.97 -11.34 -16.99
N GLY A 918 -0.25 -11.22 -16.48
CA GLY A 918 -1.31 -10.42 -17.10
C GLY A 918 -2.04 -11.07 -18.26
N THR A 919 -1.93 -12.39 -18.43
CA THR A 919 -2.66 -13.15 -19.47
C THR A 919 -3.47 -14.29 -18.86
N VAL A 920 -4.48 -14.78 -19.55
CA VAL A 920 -5.21 -16.00 -19.19
C VAL A 920 -4.48 -17.19 -19.80
N ILE A 921 -3.94 -18.07 -18.96
CA ILE A 921 -3.19 -19.26 -19.40
C ILE A 921 -4.12 -20.41 -19.70
N ALA A 922 -5.11 -20.61 -18.85
CA ALA A 922 -6.05 -21.70 -18.92
C ALA A 922 -7.43 -21.30 -18.41
N LYS A 923 -8.47 -21.92 -18.95
CA LYS A 923 -9.86 -21.72 -18.50
C LYS A 923 -10.65 -23.01 -18.73
N GLY A 924 -11.55 -23.34 -17.84
CA GLY A 924 -12.38 -24.54 -17.91
C GLY A 924 -12.67 -25.12 -16.54
N THR A 925 -13.18 -26.36 -16.50
CA THR A 925 -13.37 -27.10 -15.24
C THR A 925 -12.01 -27.50 -14.63
N PRO A 926 -11.93 -27.80 -13.34
CA PRO A 926 -10.69 -28.31 -12.72
C PRO A 926 -10.07 -29.48 -13.50
N GLU A 927 -10.90 -30.38 -14.02
CA GLU A 927 -10.47 -31.54 -14.79
C GLU A 927 -9.87 -31.18 -16.16
N GLU A 928 -10.28 -30.04 -16.73
CA GLU A 928 -9.75 -29.50 -18.00
C GLU A 928 -8.44 -28.76 -17.77
N ILE A 929 -8.35 -27.96 -16.71
CA ILE A 929 -7.15 -27.19 -16.34
C ILE A 929 -5.95 -28.10 -16.09
N VAL A 930 -6.16 -29.25 -15.44
CA VAL A 930 -5.13 -30.30 -15.18
C VAL A 930 -4.40 -30.73 -16.47
N LYS A 931 -5.05 -30.63 -17.63
CA LYS A 931 -4.46 -31.03 -18.93
C LYS A 931 -3.53 -29.97 -19.51
N VAL A 932 -3.56 -28.75 -18.99
CA VAL A 932 -2.79 -27.61 -19.51
C VAL A 932 -1.41 -27.56 -18.84
N LYS A 933 -0.37 -28.01 -19.55
CA LYS A 933 1.00 -28.10 -19.02
C LYS A 933 1.62 -26.79 -18.52
N LYS A 934 1.15 -25.64 -19.05
CA LYS A 934 1.66 -24.30 -18.67
C LYS A 934 1.03 -23.76 -17.38
N SER A 935 -0.02 -24.42 -16.88
CA SER A 935 -0.73 -23.99 -15.68
C SER A 935 -0.09 -24.58 -14.43
N TYR A 936 0.50 -23.75 -13.61
CA TYR A 936 0.98 -24.15 -12.27
C TYR A 936 -0.21 -24.62 -11.40
N THR A 937 -1.31 -23.88 -11.41
CA THR A 937 -2.54 -24.28 -10.72
C THR A 937 -2.99 -25.66 -11.16
N GLY A 938 -2.99 -25.94 -12.48
CA GLY A 938 -3.35 -27.26 -13.00
C GLY A 938 -2.46 -28.39 -12.50
N TYR A 939 -1.16 -28.13 -12.34
CA TYR A 939 -0.21 -29.11 -11.79
C TYR A 939 -0.54 -29.50 -10.34
N TYR A 940 -0.79 -28.51 -9.47
CA TYR A 940 -1.10 -28.78 -8.05
C TYR A 940 -2.51 -29.35 -7.87
N VAL A 941 -3.50 -28.89 -8.64
CA VAL A 941 -4.87 -29.46 -8.65
C VAL A 941 -4.82 -30.92 -9.07
N LYS A 942 -3.97 -31.30 -10.04
CA LYS A 942 -3.79 -32.69 -10.44
C LYS A 942 -3.34 -33.56 -9.27
N LYS A 943 -2.30 -33.14 -8.55
CA LYS A 943 -1.81 -33.84 -7.34
C LYS A 943 -2.92 -34.04 -6.31
N MET A 944 -3.72 -32.99 -6.09
CA MET A 944 -4.82 -33.01 -5.11
C MET A 944 -5.93 -34.00 -5.52
N LEU A 945 -6.36 -33.95 -6.79
CA LEU A 945 -7.38 -34.87 -7.30
C LEU A 945 -6.91 -36.33 -7.33
N GLU A 946 -5.62 -36.59 -7.57
CA GLU A 946 -5.03 -37.92 -7.49
C GLU A 946 -4.95 -38.45 -6.03
N LYS A 947 -4.62 -37.56 -5.07
CA LYS A 947 -4.65 -37.84 -3.64
C LYS A 947 -6.08 -38.22 -3.19
N ASP A 948 -7.07 -37.44 -3.59
CA ASP A 948 -8.48 -37.70 -3.26
C ASP A 948 -9.01 -38.99 -3.85
N LYS A 949 -8.54 -39.41 -5.04
CA LYS A 949 -8.89 -40.73 -5.62
C LYS A 949 -8.26 -41.90 -4.91
N LYS A 950 -7.03 -41.78 -4.40
CA LYS A 950 -6.36 -42.85 -3.64
C LYS A 950 -6.98 -43.09 -2.26
N LEU A 951 -7.67 -42.10 -1.73
CA LEU A 951 -8.35 -42.13 -0.44
C LEU A 951 -9.85 -42.54 -0.56
N ARG A 952 -10.33 -42.74 -1.78
CA ARG A 952 -11.63 -43.39 -2.06
C ARG A 952 -11.48 -44.91 -2.09
#